data_c706edf2139029c58416373bcf579670
#
_entry.id   c706edf2139029c58416373bcf579670
#
_cell.length_a   1.000
_cell.length_b   1.000
_cell.length_c   1.000
_cell.angle_alpha   90.00
_cell.angle_beta   90.00
_cell.angle_gamma   90.00
#
_symmetry.space_group_name_H-M   'P 1'
#
loop_
_entity.id
_entity.type
_entity.pdbx_description
1 polymer ?
#
loop_
_entity_poly.entity_id
_entity_poly.type
_entity_poly.pdbx_seq_one_letter_code
_entity_poly.pdbx_strand_id
1 'polypeptide(L)'
;MRVRVHHRTSYIYDEPTTFGPHMVRLRPSTHARARVLAYNLQVSGEPEAFHWQLDPWGNRVARVIFDAGRAARRLDFTVDASFDIQPVNPFNFFVEESFEEAPVAYSERLRAELAPFLVPIELGAQGRALADRLRPSGRIVDSLVEINQAVASTVGYIIRDEPGLQTPVETLNIGTGSCRDSALLLVGLLRHLGLAARFVSGYLVQLADEGNLPDEAKGVDQDVVDLHAWAEVFMPGAGWIGLDGTSGLLTGEGHIPLAGTADPILAGPIEGTASGPAQDLEVSMEVVRLGHEARPRRPYTDEQWAGALDLGRRVDRQLAKAGLRLTMGGEPTWTSRLHPREPEWNGDALGETKWQQGLQLADELGQRLADGGVILHRYGKQYPGESLPRWVLHLLWRRDGAPLWRDRRWLDLRAEGTDGVDDAAIARFRGALGEALGLGAAAPWHPAHEDAWTFIREEANLPYDEDPLVADLDDPEARRRIARVFSTGLGRTVGHVLPLGRTATGWATDRWTFRRGHLFLLPGDAPMGYRLPLDRIGGVPLGTWEQDPSEPRSPFPLASMDADGARLDPAQDGAEGRGGALARAGSAKGEGGRQRALLGAPPAVGAHTFFAGQPPAFVSDDESVRTALCVEPRDGVAHVFLPPVPTADNFLILLDAVETAARAAEVPVRIEGYPPPSDPRLGACMVTPDPGVLEVNLPVTDRFDDYVALMETTHEAALHSGLTTEKFQLDGRMAGSGGGHHLTLGGPTTLESPFLRDPSLLAGFLRFLQNHPSLSYLFTGLFVGPTSQAPRVD
;
A
#
# COMPACT_ATOMS: atom_id res chain seq x y z
N MET A 1 17.75 16.86 4.90
CA MET A 1 18.15 18.14 4.25
C MET A 1 19.11 18.90 5.15
N ARG A 2 20.26 19.37 4.64
CA ARG A 2 21.14 20.25 5.39
C ARG A 2 20.78 21.69 5.05
N VAL A 3 20.59 22.50 6.09
CA VAL A 3 20.26 23.92 5.95
C VAL A 3 21.20 24.77 6.80
N ARG A 4 21.42 26.00 6.35
CA ARG A 4 22.03 27.06 7.14
C ARG A 4 20.96 28.10 7.49
N VAL A 5 20.87 28.44 8.77
CA VAL A 5 20.03 29.51 9.28
C VAL A 5 20.95 30.67 9.64
N HIS A 6 20.64 31.82 9.10
CA HIS A 6 21.22 33.11 9.49
C HIS A 6 20.14 33.92 10.19
N HIS A 7 20.36 34.29 11.46
CA HIS A 7 19.44 35.05 12.24
C HIS A 7 20.20 36.28 12.83
N ARG A 8 19.64 37.47 12.64
CA ARG A 8 20.17 38.69 13.20
C ARG A 8 19.06 39.46 13.92
N THR A 9 19.29 39.79 15.18
CA THR A 9 18.49 40.71 15.97
C THR A 9 19.30 41.95 16.29
N SER A 10 18.79 43.14 15.98
CA SER A 10 19.46 44.42 16.13
C SER A 10 18.60 45.38 16.97
N TYR A 11 19.13 45.82 18.06
CA TYR A 11 18.54 46.91 18.85
C TYR A 11 19.18 48.22 18.44
N ILE A 12 18.38 49.22 18.07
CA ILE A 12 18.83 50.55 17.60
C ILE A 12 18.43 51.57 18.63
N TYR A 13 19.38 52.46 18.96
CA TYR A 13 19.22 53.50 19.99
C TYR A 13 19.51 54.86 19.38
N ASP A 14 18.67 55.84 19.70
CA ASP A 14 18.88 57.25 19.28
C ASP A 14 20.12 57.86 19.88
N GLU A 15 20.40 57.53 21.14
CA GLU A 15 21.55 58.03 21.89
C GLU A 15 22.54 56.90 22.20
N PRO A 16 23.83 57.22 22.36
CA PRO A 16 24.80 56.24 22.84
C PRO A 16 24.37 55.64 24.18
N THR A 17 24.15 54.37 24.21
CA THR A 17 23.57 53.60 25.32
C THR A 17 24.57 52.58 25.83
N THR A 18 24.68 52.48 27.15
CA THR A 18 25.49 51.43 27.81
C THR A 18 24.63 50.21 28.11
N PHE A 19 25.26 49.05 28.08
CA PHE A 19 24.55 47.77 28.22
C PHE A 19 24.93 47.07 29.53
N GLY A 20 23.94 46.61 30.25
CA GLY A 20 24.12 45.65 31.35
C GLY A 20 24.31 44.20 30.84
N PRO A 21 24.37 43.24 31.76
CA PRO A 21 24.48 41.84 31.38
C PRO A 21 23.30 41.40 30.53
N HIS A 22 23.59 40.63 29.45
CA HIS A 22 22.56 40.04 28.61
C HIS A 22 22.60 38.51 28.71
N MET A 23 21.41 37.88 28.68
CA MET A 23 21.21 36.45 28.66
C MET A 23 20.64 36.08 27.28
N VAL A 24 21.39 35.30 26.50
CA VAL A 24 21.02 34.96 25.11
C VAL A 24 20.73 33.47 25.01
N ARG A 25 19.52 33.12 24.63
CA ARG A 25 19.00 31.75 24.47
C ARG A 25 18.74 31.43 23.00
N LEU A 26 19.77 31.61 22.16
CA LEU A 26 19.69 31.37 20.71
C LEU A 26 20.46 30.12 20.28
N ARG A 27 20.92 29.30 21.21
CA ARG A 27 21.58 28.05 20.93
C ARG A 27 20.60 26.90 21.07
N PRO A 28 20.51 26.00 20.07
CA PRO A 28 19.59 24.87 20.11
C PRO A 28 19.72 24.03 21.37
N SER A 29 18.60 23.67 21.94
CA SER A 29 18.48 22.81 23.11
C SER A 29 18.99 21.40 22.84
N THR A 30 19.35 20.66 23.90
CA THR A 30 19.90 19.29 23.78
C THR A 30 18.91 18.26 23.26
N HIS A 31 17.60 18.54 23.36
CA HIS A 31 16.52 17.70 22.87
C HIS A 31 16.04 18.08 21.46
N ALA A 32 16.71 19.01 20.77
CA ALA A 32 16.41 19.31 19.38
C ALA A 32 16.55 18.06 18.51
N ARG A 33 15.50 17.77 17.71
CA ARG A 33 15.51 16.64 16.77
C ARG A 33 16.45 16.88 15.60
N ALA A 34 16.53 18.14 15.14
CA ALA A 34 17.49 18.53 14.11
C ALA A 34 18.93 18.48 14.67
N ARG A 35 19.81 17.76 13.96
CA ARG A 35 21.21 17.67 14.35
C ARG A 35 21.95 18.97 14.05
N VAL A 36 22.54 19.60 15.07
CA VAL A 36 23.37 20.79 14.90
C VAL A 36 24.73 20.40 14.35
N LEU A 37 25.06 20.87 13.15
CA LEU A 37 26.35 20.61 12.47
C LEU A 37 27.37 21.71 12.78
N ALA A 38 26.92 22.95 12.85
CA ALA A 38 27.74 24.10 13.19
C ALA A 38 26.89 25.14 13.90
N TYR A 39 27.49 25.91 14.77
CA TYR A 39 26.83 27.00 15.48
C TYR A 39 27.84 28.10 15.84
N ASN A 40 27.47 29.35 15.55
CA ASN A 40 28.22 30.52 15.90
C ASN A 40 27.26 31.62 16.40
N LEU A 41 27.61 32.29 17.50
CA LEU A 41 26.91 33.48 17.99
C LEU A 41 27.93 34.62 18.04
N GLN A 42 27.64 35.68 17.33
CA GLN A 42 28.40 36.94 17.36
C GLN A 42 27.56 38.00 18.02
N VAL A 43 28.19 38.80 18.87
CA VAL A 43 27.55 39.92 19.58
C VAL A 43 28.40 41.16 19.32
N SER A 44 27.76 42.21 18.82
CA SER A 44 28.42 43.52 18.64
C SER A 44 28.62 44.24 20.00
N GLY A 45 29.19 45.42 19.98
CA GLY A 45 29.39 46.23 21.18
C GLY A 45 30.60 45.83 22.05
N GLU A 46 31.50 44.98 21.52
CA GLU A 46 32.74 44.53 22.15
C GLU A 46 32.52 44.03 23.59
N PRO A 47 31.87 42.90 23.80
CA PRO A 47 31.61 42.36 25.13
C PRO A 47 32.95 42.09 25.88
N GLU A 48 32.99 42.47 27.16
CA GLU A 48 34.13 42.23 28.05
C GLU A 48 34.26 40.74 28.38
N ALA A 49 33.12 40.05 28.54
CA ALA A 49 33.10 38.63 28.84
C ALA A 49 31.91 37.94 28.18
N PHE A 50 32.14 36.68 27.82
CA PHE A 50 31.14 35.82 27.19
C PHE A 50 31.24 34.42 27.80
N HIS A 51 30.18 33.98 28.50
CA HIS A 51 30.15 32.70 29.19
C HIS A 51 28.94 31.86 28.80
N TRP A 52 29.14 30.61 28.39
CA TRP A 52 28.08 29.64 28.24
C TRP A 52 27.77 28.98 29.58
N GLN A 53 26.48 28.90 29.90
CA GLN A 53 25.98 28.23 31.10
C GLN A 53 24.67 27.46 30.78
N LEU A 54 24.27 26.60 31.70
CA LEU A 54 22.93 25.98 31.70
C LEU A 54 22.07 26.75 32.70
N ASP A 55 20.84 27.03 32.32
CA ASP A 55 19.84 27.53 33.27
C ASP A 55 19.20 26.36 34.05
N PRO A 56 18.32 26.62 35.04
CA PRO A 56 17.68 25.56 35.83
C PRO A 56 16.83 24.59 35.02
N TRP A 57 16.46 24.94 33.79
CA TRP A 57 15.66 24.15 32.91
C TRP A 57 16.49 23.33 31.90
N GLY A 58 17.83 23.48 31.98
CA GLY A 58 18.75 22.82 31.07
C GLY A 58 18.96 23.50 29.70
N ASN A 59 18.45 24.74 29.54
CA ASN A 59 18.66 25.51 28.32
C ASN A 59 20.11 26.03 28.28
N ARG A 60 20.68 26.14 27.10
CA ARG A 60 22.01 26.69 26.85
C ARG A 60 21.92 28.21 26.73
N VAL A 61 22.52 28.93 27.64
CA VAL A 61 22.44 30.40 27.77
C VAL A 61 23.82 30.99 27.66
N ALA A 62 23.98 31.93 26.72
CA ALA A 62 25.19 32.78 26.72
C ALA A 62 24.95 34.01 27.64
N ARG A 63 25.77 34.11 28.65
CA ARG A 63 25.84 35.33 29.48
C ARG A 63 26.87 36.25 28.90
N VAL A 64 26.42 37.42 28.41
CA VAL A 64 27.25 38.45 27.77
C VAL A 64 27.37 39.64 28.72
N ILE A 65 28.57 40.03 29.01
CA ILE A 65 28.86 41.16 29.92
C ILE A 65 29.58 42.24 29.10
N PHE A 66 29.12 43.45 29.19
CA PHE A 66 29.66 44.62 28.51
C PHE A 66 30.42 45.52 29.48
N ASP A 67 31.40 46.24 28.98
CA ASP A 67 32.11 47.29 29.72
C ASP A 67 31.13 48.47 29.94
N ALA A 68 30.87 48.78 31.20
CA ALA A 68 30.00 49.87 31.60
C ALA A 68 30.45 51.27 31.11
N GLY A 69 31.73 51.43 30.73
CA GLY A 69 32.28 52.68 30.17
C GLY A 69 32.07 52.82 28.67
N ARG A 70 31.60 51.79 27.97
CA ARG A 70 31.39 51.81 26.53
C ARG A 70 29.91 51.96 26.19
N ALA A 71 29.61 52.95 25.36
CA ALA A 71 28.28 53.17 24.86
C ALA A 71 28.24 52.96 23.32
N ALA A 72 27.14 52.38 22.81
CA ALA A 72 26.91 52.23 21.38
C ALA A 72 25.47 52.61 21.00
N ARG A 73 25.22 52.93 19.74
CA ARG A 73 23.89 53.21 19.18
C ARG A 73 23.22 51.98 18.57
N ARG A 74 23.95 50.85 18.53
CA ARG A 74 23.42 49.61 17.99
C ARG A 74 24.04 48.41 18.77
N LEU A 75 23.16 47.45 19.05
CA LEU A 75 23.53 46.17 19.63
C LEU A 75 22.98 45.03 18.78
N ASP A 76 23.87 44.27 18.17
CA ASP A 76 23.50 43.14 17.27
C ASP A 76 23.82 41.80 17.93
N PHE A 77 22.89 40.87 17.75
CA PHE A 77 23.09 39.45 18.02
C PHE A 77 22.93 38.70 16.70
N THR A 78 23.99 38.07 16.24
CA THR A 78 23.96 37.33 14.98
C THR A 78 24.26 35.85 15.21
N VAL A 79 23.37 34.97 14.77
CA VAL A 79 23.52 33.53 14.80
C VAL A 79 23.70 33.01 13.40
N ASP A 80 24.77 32.23 13.19
CA ASP A 80 24.97 31.38 12.04
C ASP A 80 24.94 29.94 12.52
N ALA A 81 23.95 29.18 12.10
CA ALA A 81 23.79 27.78 12.47
C ALA A 81 23.51 26.88 11.27
N SER A 82 24.11 25.71 11.25
CA SER A 82 23.82 24.70 10.22
C SER A 82 23.21 23.46 10.86
N PHE A 83 22.16 22.95 10.24
CA PHE A 83 21.39 21.81 10.73
C PHE A 83 21.30 20.74 9.69
N ASP A 84 21.27 19.48 10.14
CA ASP A 84 20.82 18.34 9.37
C ASP A 84 19.40 18.01 9.84
N ILE A 85 18.42 18.43 9.05
CA ILE A 85 17.00 18.21 9.31
C ILE A 85 16.60 16.92 8.62
N GLN A 86 16.27 15.93 9.45
CA GLN A 86 15.78 14.63 8.98
C GLN A 86 14.27 14.57 9.21
N PRO A 87 13.46 14.18 8.21
CA PRO A 87 12.03 13.96 8.43
C PRO A 87 11.77 13.04 9.61
N VAL A 88 10.85 13.40 10.48
CA VAL A 88 10.52 12.67 11.70
C VAL A 88 9.01 12.44 11.77
N ASN A 89 8.58 11.21 11.99
CA ASN A 89 7.20 10.97 12.39
C ASN A 89 6.98 11.53 13.81
N PRO A 90 6.18 12.60 14.01
CA PRO A 90 5.97 13.20 15.32
C PRO A 90 5.28 12.25 16.31
N PHE A 91 4.61 11.20 15.83
CA PHE A 91 3.97 10.16 16.65
C PHE A 91 4.89 8.97 16.97
N ASN A 92 6.15 8.98 16.56
CA ASN A 92 7.09 7.90 16.82
C ASN A 92 7.65 7.97 18.25
N PHE A 93 6.81 7.68 19.24
CA PHE A 93 7.15 7.58 20.65
C PHE A 93 6.28 6.53 21.34
N PHE A 94 6.73 6.07 22.50
CA PHE A 94 5.96 5.14 23.33
C PHE A 94 5.47 5.86 24.58
N VAL A 95 4.23 5.61 24.97
CA VAL A 95 3.65 6.06 26.23
C VAL A 95 3.63 4.86 27.19
N GLU A 96 3.91 5.08 28.47
CA GLU A 96 3.76 4.03 29.47
C GLU A 96 2.29 3.59 29.58
N GLU A 97 2.03 2.28 29.69
CA GLU A 97 0.68 1.69 29.75
C GLU A 97 -0.23 2.40 30.78
N SER A 98 0.33 2.80 31.91
CA SER A 98 -0.40 3.53 32.96
C SER A 98 -0.83 4.95 32.55
N PHE A 99 -0.35 5.45 31.40
CA PHE A 99 -0.60 6.79 30.89
C PHE A 99 -1.21 6.78 29.48
N GLU A 100 -1.51 5.61 28.92
CA GLU A 100 -2.06 5.49 27.55
C GLU A 100 -3.52 5.94 27.47
N GLU A 101 -4.33 5.58 28.48
CA GLU A 101 -5.77 5.90 28.48
C GLU A 101 -6.16 6.82 29.64
N ALA A 102 -6.99 7.81 29.34
CA ALA A 102 -7.53 8.74 30.33
C ALA A 102 -8.57 8.03 31.23
N PRO A 103 -8.67 8.37 32.52
CA PRO A 103 -7.96 9.47 33.20
C PRO A 103 -6.51 9.13 33.56
N VAL A 104 -5.57 10.00 33.22
CA VAL A 104 -4.13 9.82 33.49
C VAL A 104 -3.69 10.60 34.74
N ALA A 105 -2.69 10.07 35.43
CA ALA A 105 -2.08 10.75 36.57
C ALA A 105 -0.58 10.42 36.68
N TYR A 106 0.23 11.42 36.98
CA TYR A 106 1.64 11.20 37.27
C TYR A 106 1.80 10.49 38.63
N SER A 107 2.78 9.61 38.73
CA SER A 107 3.20 9.05 40.01
C SER A 107 3.59 10.18 40.99
N GLU A 108 3.47 9.95 42.29
CA GLU A 108 3.78 10.97 43.32
C GLU A 108 5.19 11.54 43.18
N ARG A 109 6.17 10.67 42.89
CA ARG A 109 7.55 11.06 42.63
C ARG A 109 7.68 11.97 41.40
N LEU A 110 7.12 11.52 40.27
CA LEU A 110 7.21 12.26 39.01
C LEU A 110 6.45 13.57 39.08
N ARG A 111 5.31 13.61 39.78
CA ARG A 111 4.55 14.84 40.05
C ARG A 111 5.37 15.87 40.85
N ALA A 112 6.17 15.44 41.82
CA ALA A 112 7.07 16.32 42.55
C ALA A 112 8.18 16.91 41.65
N GLU A 113 8.76 16.09 40.78
CA GLU A 113 9.77 16.55 39.81
C GLU A 113 9.18 17.49 38.75
N LEU A 114 7.94 17.29 38.34
CA LEU A 114 7.22 18.11 37.35
C LEU A 114 6.46 19.31 37.99
N ALA A 115 6.56 19.55 39.29
CA ALA A 115 5.74 20.54 39.98
C ALA A 115 5.75 21.95 39.35
N PRO A 116 6.86 22.52 38.86
CA PRO A 116 6.87 23.83 38.20
C PRO A 116 6.02 23.88 36.92
N PHE A 117 5.91 22.75 36.21
CA PHE A 117 5.18 22.60 34.95
C PHE A 117 3.70 22.28 35.15
N LEU A 118 3.26 22.11 36.38
CA LEU A 118 1.88 21.88 36.80
C LEU A 118 1.24 23.10 37.45
N VAL A 119 1.99 24.18 37.61
CA VAL A 119 1.46 25.42 38.18
C VAL A 119 0.37 26.01 37.26
N PRO A 120 -0.88 26.15 37.71
CA PRO A 120 -1.96 26.65 36.89
C PRO A 120 -1.70 28.07 36.36
N ILE A 121 -2.18 28.31 35.13
CA ILE A 121 -2.23 29.65 34.54
C ILE A 121 -3.71 30.08 34.53
N GLU A 122 -3.99 31.37 34.81
CA GLU A 122 -5.35 31.88 34.79
C GLU A 122 -5.96 31.85 33.37
N LEU A 123 -7.07 31.14 33.25
CA LEU A 123 -7.76 30.92 31.96
C LEU A 123 -9.05 31.75 31.80
N GLY A 124 -9.52 32.40 32.85
CA GLY A 124 -10.84 33.01 32.85
C GLY A 124 -12.00 32.04 32.72
N ALA A 125 -13.20 32.52 32.56
CA ALA A 125 -14.40 31.69 32.45
C ALA A 125 -14.43 30.93 31.12
N GLN A 126 -14.08 31.60 30.01
CA GLN A 126 -14.06 30.99 28.68
C GLN A 126 -13.02 29.86 28.55
N GLY A 127 -11.81 30.07 29.05
CA GLY A 127 -10.74 29.11 29.01
C GLY A 127 -11.03 27.87 29.87
N ARG A 128 -11.63 28.05 31.04
CA ARG A 128 -12.09 26.93 31.89
C ARG A 128 -13.20 26.13 31.19
N ALA A 129 -14.18 26.81 30.59
CA ALA A 129 -15.24 26.14 29.83
C ALA A 129 -14.68 25.38 28.62
N LEU A 130 -13.66 25.91 27.95
CA LEU A 130 -12.95 25.21 26.87
C LEU A 130 -12.23 23.97 27.40
N ALA A 131 -11.49 24.09 28.50
CA ALA A 131 -10.79 22.97 29.13
C ALA A 131 -11.75 21.87 29.60
N ASP A 132 -12.91 22.24 30.15
CA ASP A 132 -13.93 21.28 30.59
C ASP A 132 -14.51 20.45 29.42
N ARG A 133 -14.65 21.06 28.25
CA ARG A 133 -15.07 20.33 27.02
C ARG A 133 -14.00 19.40 26.48
N LEU A 134 -12.74 19.75 26.67
CA LEU A 134 -11.56 19.04 26.16
C LEU A 134 -10.95 18.10 27.22
N ARG A 135 -11.74 17.66 28.21
CA ARG A 135 -11.24 16.71 29.20
C ARG A 135 -10.79 15.41 28.50
N PRO A 136 -9.54 14.97 28.75
CA PRO A 136 -9.04 13.75 28.14
C PRO A 136 -9.96 12.55 28.37
N SER A 137 -10.26 11.82 27.29
CA SER A 137 -11.03 10.59 27.30
C SER A 137 -10.49 9.60 26.27
N GLY A 138 -10.52 8.30 26.53
CA GLY A 138 -9.88 7.31 25.67
C GLY A 138 -8.37 7.49 25.62
N ARG A 139 -7.76 7.34 24.46
CA ARG A 139 -6.30 7.42 24.30
C ARG A 139 -5.81 8.86 24.54
N ILE A 140 -4.81 8.99 25.40
CA ILE A 140 -4.27 10.31 25.76
C ILE A 140 -3.70 11.06 24.55
N VAL A 141 -3.08 10.37 23.61
CA VAL A 141 -2.51 10.98 22.41
C VAL A 141 -3.60 11.63 21.56
N ASP A 142 -4.75 10.98 21.38
CA ASP A 142 -5.88 11.49 20.60
C ASP A 142 -6.45 12.74 21.28
N SER A 143 -6.58 12.73 22.62
CA SER A 143 -7.00 13.90 23.41
C SER A 143 -6.02 15.07 23.28
N LEU A 144 -4.71 14.83 23.22
CA LEU A 144 -3.71 15.90 23.02
C LEU A 144 -3.83 16.52 21.63
N VAL A 145 -4.08 15.71 20.61
CA VAL A 145 -4.33 16.20 19.24
C VAL A 145 -5.59 17.06 19.22
N GLU A 146 -6.68 16.60 19.84
CA GLU A 146 -7.94 17.37 19.93
C GLU A 146 -7.75 18.71 20.66
N ILE A 147 -7.05 18.73 21.80
CA ILE A 147 -6.75 19.95 22.55
C ILE A 147 -5.96 20.93 21.68
N ASN A 148 -4.94 20.45 20.98
CA ASN A 148 -4.09 21.27 20.12
C ASN A 148 -4.89 21.86 18.93
N GLN A 149 -5.67 21.05 18.25
CA GLN A 149 -6.54 21.47 17.15
C GLN A 149 -7.61 22.47 17.62
N ALA A 150 -8.14 22.29 18.82
CA ALA A 150 -9.11 23.21 19.39
C ALA A 150 -8.49 24.62 19.62
N VAL A 151 -7.22 24.71 20.03
CA VAL A 151 -6.52 26.01 20.15
C VAL A 151 -6.32 26.63 18.77
N ALA A 152 -5.79 25.87 17.80
CA ALA A 152 -5.56 26.35 16.44
C ALA A 152 -6.86 26.83 15.74
N SER A 153 -7.99 26.18 16.02
CA SER A 153 -9.28 26.59 15.46
C SER A 153 -9.97 27.75 16.21
N THR A 154 -9.58 27.98 17.47
CA THR A 154 -10.18 29.03 18.31
C THR A 154 -9.46 30.35 18.16
N VAL A 155 -8.15 30.37 17.95
CA VAL A 155 -7.29 31.56 17.88
C VAL A 155 -6.87 31.78 16.42
N GLY A 156 -7.38 32.88 15.82
CA GLY A 156 -6.91 33.29 14.50
C GLY A 156 -5.46 33.78 14.59
N TYR A 157 -4.56 33.15 13.81
CA TYR A 157 -3.15 33.51 13.80
C TYR A 157 -2.92 34.90 13.17
N ILE A 158 -2.16 35.75 13.86
CA ILE A 158 -1.67 37.03 13.34
C ILE A 158 -0.19 37.20 13.70
N ILE A 159 0.55 37.86 12.82
CA ILE A 159 1.88 38.36 13.16
C ILE A 159 1.68 39.58 14.09
N ARG A 160 2.35 39.59 15.25
CA ARG A 160 2.25 40.61 16.23
C ARG A 160 3.65 41.10 16.62
N ASP A 161 3.96 42.34 16.23
CA ASP A 161 5.29 42.97 16.47
C ASP A 161 5.40 43.58 17.87
N GLU A 162 4.24 43.82 18.53
CA GLU A 162 4.26 44.37 19.91
C GLU A 162 4.95 43.37 20.86
N PRO A 163 5.86 43.90 21.72
CA PRO A 163 6.52 43.09 22.72
C PRO A 163 5.56 42.54 23.78
N GLY A 164 5.93 41.40 24.38
CA GLY A 164 5.18 40.74 25.44
C GLY A 164 4.20 39.68 24.95
N LEU A 165 3.43 39.12 25.86
CA LEU A 165 2.46 38.04 25.67
C LEU A 165 1.05 38.54 26.01
N GLN A 166 0.06 38.13 25.22
CA GLN A 166 -1.33 38.19 25.65
C GLN A 166 -1.56 37.10 26.71
N THR A 167 -2.29 37.39 27.74
CA THR A 167 -2.78 36.37 28.66
C THR A 167 -3.77 35.44 27.95
N PRO A 168 -3.97 34.22 28.43
CA PRO A 168 -5.00 33.32 27.84
C PRO A 168 -6.40 33.94 27.81
N VAL A 169 -6.72 34.79 28.80
CA VAL A 169 -7.99 35.54 28.88
C VAL A 169 -8.09 36.58 27.77
N GLU A 170 -7.02 37.33 27.51
CA GLU A 170 -6.99 38.33 26.43
C GLU A 170 -7.07 37.63 25.06
N THR A 171 -6.28 36.58 24.85
CA THR A 171 -6.27 35.80 23.59
C THR A 171 -7.67 35.27 23.26
N LEU A 172 -8.37 34.68 24.24
CA LEU A 172 -9.72 34.15 24.03
C LEU A 172 -10.77 35.25 23.83
N ASN A 173 -10.63 36.41 24.47
CA ASN A 173 -11.54 37.51 24.29
C ASN A 173 -11.36 38.20 22.92
N ILE A 174 -10.14 38.33 22.45
CA ILE A 174 -9.81 38.96 21.17
C ILE A 174 -10.09 37.97 20.02
N GLY A 175 -9.90 36.68 20.24
CA GLY A 175 -10.03 35.61 19.24
C GLY A 175 -8.89 35.56 18.22
N THR A 176 -7.83 36.40 18.39
CA THR A 176 -6.62 36.38 17.56
C THR A 176 -5.38 36.54 18.41
N GLY A 177 -4.27 35.95 17.98
CA GLY A 177 -3.00 36.01 18.69
C GLY A 177 -1.82 35.56 17.83
N SER A 178 -0.61 35.80 18.31
CA SER A 178 0.61 35.26 17.70
C SER A 178 0.90 33.82 18.17
N CYS A 179 1.95 33.20 17.64
CA CYS A 179 2.42 31.89 18.10
C CYS A 179 2.67 31.84 19.61
N ARG A 180 3.21 32.93 20.18
CA ARG A 180 3.47 33.07 21.63
C ARG A 180 2.17 33.01 22.46
N ASP A 181 1.13 33.64 21.97
CA ASP A 181 -0.16 33.77 22.67
C ASP A 181 -0.92 32.44 22.61
N SER A 182 -0.92 31.78 21.45
CA SER A 182 -1.49 30.44 21.26
C SER A 182 -0.74 29.38 22.10
N ALA A 183 0.60 29.45 22.16
CA ALA A 183 1.40 28.54 22.97
C ALA A 183 1.10 28.72 24.48
N LEU A 184 0.96 29.96 24.94
CA LEU A 184 0.63 30.23 26.36
C LEU A 184 -0.76 29.74 26.74
N LEU A 185 -1.75 29.93 25.84
CA LEU A 185 -3.10 29.40 26.03
C LEU A 185 -3.06 27.87 26.12
N LEU A 186 -2.35 27.22 25.19
CA LEU A 186 -2.23 25.77 25.17
C LEU A 186 -1.57 25.23 26.44
N VAL A 187 -0.47 25.82 26.89
CA VAL A 187 0.18 25.47 28.18
C VAL A 187 -0.80 25.62 29.34
N GLY A 188 -1.60 26.71 29.35
CA GLY A 188 -2.60 26.94 30.38
C GLY A 188 -3.69 25.88 30.42
N LEU A 189 -4.22 25.47 29.23
CA LEU A 189 -5.23 24.42 29.11
C LEU A 189 -4.67 23.07 29.59
N LEU A 190 -3.48 22.67 29.11
CA LEU A 190 -2.84 21.42 29.52
C LEU A 190 -2.62 21.34 31.03
N ARG A 191 -2.10 22.43 31.65
CA ARG A 191 -1.89 22.48 33.10
C ARG A 191 -3.21 22.43 33.89
N HIS A 192 -4.26 23.10 33.40
CA HIS A 192 -5.59 23.03 34.01
C HIS A 192 -6.16 21.63 34.00
N LEU A 193 -5.89 20.85 32.94
CA LEU A 193 -6.25 19.44 32.80
C LEU A 193 -5.36 18.48 33.59
N GLY A 194 -4.37 19.01 34.33
CA GLY A 194 -3.46 18.21 35.17
C GLY A 194 -2.27 17.61 34.42
N LEU A 195 -2.02 18.07 33.21
CA LEU A 195 -0.90 17.64 32.39
C LEU A 195 0.27 18.63 32.56
N ALA A 196 1.47 18.10 32.83
CA ALA A 196 2.67 18.90 32.97
C ALA A 196 3.07 19.48 31.61
N ALA A 197 3.05 20.82 31.50
CA ALA A 197 3.33 21.48 30.25
C ALA A 197 4.32 22.63 30.41
N ARG A 198 5.15 22.90 29.40
CA ARG A 198 6.10 23.98 29.34
C ARG A 198 5.98 24.80 28.06
N PHE A 199 6.35 26.05 28.16
CA PHE A 199 6.44 26.96 27.02
C PHE A 199 7.81 26.83 26.37
N VAL A 200 7.84 26.75 25.05
CA VAL A 200 9.06 26.59 24.24
C VAL A 200 9.16 27.72 23.24
N SER A 201 10.32 28.35 23.17
CA SER A 201 10.72 29.23 22.08
C SER A 201 11.78 28.55 21.22
N GLY A 202 11.73 28.78 19.90
CA GLY A 202 12.66 28.14 18.97
C GLY A 202 12.64 28.75 17.59
N TYR A 203 13.32 28.07 16.64
CA TYR A 203 13.16 28.35 15.24
C TYR A 203 12.13 27.38 14.65
N LEU A 204 11.31 27.89 13.73
CA LEU A 204 10.51 27.08 12.80
C LEU A 204 11.09 27.22 11.39
N VAL A 205 11.68 26.15 10.90
CA VAL A 205 12.19 26.06 9.53
C VAL A 205 11.16 25.33 8.68
N GLN A 206 10.62 26.00 7.68
CA GLN A 206 9.69 25.44 6.72
C GLN A 206 10.31 25.52 5.32
N LEU A 207 10.46 24.36 4.70
CA LEU A 207 11.06 24.24 3.37
C LEU A 207 9.96 24.03 2.33
N ALA A 208 10.03 24.79 1.25
CA ALA A 208 9.13 24.63 0.11
C ALA A 208 9.30 23.24 -0.52
N ASP A 209 8.20 22.70 -1.06
CA ASP A 209 8.23 21.45 -1.79
C ASP A 209 9.05 21.58 -3.08
N GLU A 210 9.88 20.60 -3.38
CA GLU A 210 10.66 20.49 -4.61
C GLU A 210 9.88 19.82 -5.76
N GLY A 211 8.53 19.76 -5.67
CA GLY A 211 7.65 19.14 -6.65
C GLY A 211 7.46 17.64 -6.46
N ASN A 212 7.75 17.14 -5.26
CA ASN A 212 7.63 15.72 -4.91
C ASN A 212 6.38 15.41 -4.08
N LEU A 213 5.63 16.42 -3.62
CA LEU A 213 4.41 16.25 -2.82
C LEU A 213 3.16 16.50 -3.67
N PRO A 214 2.04 15.81 -3.38
CA PRO A 214 0.74 16.12 -3.95
C PRO A 214 0.34 17.56 -3.60
N ASP A 215 -0.41 18.23 -4.49
CA ASP A 215 -0.83 19.63 -4.30
C ASP A 215 -1.51 19.91 -2.96
N GLU A 216 -2.25 18.95 -2.43
CA GLU A 216 -2.93 19.05 -1.12
C GLU A 216 -1.97 19.00 0.09
N ALA A 217 -0.74 18.53 -0.10
CA ALA A 217 0.27 18.41 0.96
C ALA A 217 1.32 19.53 0.90
N LYS A 218 1.22 20.47 -0.05
CA LYS A 218 2.13 21.62 -0.14
C LYS A 218 1.94 22.53 1.05
N GLY A 219 3.05 22.89 1.69
CA GLY A 219 3.10 23.86 2.78
C GLY A 219 3.37 25.27 2.26
N VAL A 220 4.57 25.77 2.51
CA VAL A 220 5.02 27.11 2.08
C VAL A 220 5.51 27.09 0.63
N ASP A 221 5.34 28.22 -0.07
CA ASP A 221 5.79 28.39 -1.45
C ASP A 221 7.29 28.67 -1.60
N GLN A 222 7.93 29.07 -0.52
CA GLN A 222 9.38 29.39 -0.43
C GLN A 222 9.93 28.91 0.91
N ASP A 223 11.24 28.70 0.96
CA ASP A 223 11.92 28.37 2.20
C ASP A 223 11.83 29.53 3.19
N VAL A 224 11.36 29.25 4.38
CA VAL A 224 11.13 30.24 5.45
C VAL A 224 11.73 29.75 6.76
N VAL A 225 12.28 30.66 7.53
CA VAL A 225 12.62 30.45 8.93
C VAL A 225 12.17 31.64 9.77
N ASP A 226 11.55 31.32 10.89
CA ASP A 226 11.08 32.33 11.86
C ASP A 226 11.37 31.93 13.29
N LEU A 227 11.41 32.92 14.20
CA LEU A 227 11.25 32.68 15.62
C LEU A 227 9.81 32.24 15.90
N HIS A 228 9.66 31.11 16.56
CA HIS A 228 8.39 30.49 16.83
C HIS A 228 8.25 30.06 18.28
N ALA A 229 7.01 29.83 18.73
CA ALA A 229 6.71 29.37 20.08
C ALA A 229 5.63 28.28 20.01
N TRP A 230 5.79 27.26 20.88
CA TRP A 230 4.86 26.17 21.04
C TRP A 230 4.80 25.65 22.47
N ALA A 231 3.91 24.73 22.76
CA ALA A 231 3.85 24.03 24.02
C ALA A 231 4.51 22.66 23.94
N GLU A 232 5.10 22.20 25.01
CA GLU A 232 5.46 20.81 25.19
C GLU A 232 4.77 20.22 26.41
N VAL A 233 4.25 19.01 26.31
CA VAL A 233 3.62 18.22 27.36
C VAL A 233 4.50 17.03 27.73
N PHE A 234 4.62 16.73 29.01
CA PHE A 234 5.39 15.58 29.46
C PHE A 234 4.52 14.34 29.54
N MET A 235 4.92 13.30 28.84
CA MET A 235 4.28 11.98 28.90
C MET A 235 5.28 10.91 29.38
N PRO A 236 4.95 10.14 30.43
CA PRO A 236 5.76 9.02 30.86
C PRO A 236 6.04 8.05 29.71
N GLY A 237 7.27 7.61 29.55
CA GLY A 237 7.73 6.80 28.42
C GLY A 237 8.16 7.60 27.19
N ALA A 238 7.46 8.69 26.87
CA ALA A 238 7.72 9.53 25.69
C ALA A 238 8.60 10.76 25.99
N GLY A 239 8.58 11.26 27.23
CA GLY A 239 9.23 12.51 27.61
C GLY A 239 8.43 13.75 27.18
N TRP A 240 9.12 14.81 26.75
CA TRP A 240 8.50 16.05 26.30
C TRP A 240 8.07 15.97 24.84
N ILE A 241 6.77 16.08 24.58
CA ILE A 241 6.15 16.05 23.25
C ILE A 241 5.65 17.45 22.90
N GLY A 242 6.07 17.96 21.74
CA GLY A 242 5.71 19.29 21.28
C GLY A 242 4.36 19.34 20.57
N LEU A 243 3.59 20.37 20.87
CA LEU A 243 2.27 20.68 20.32
C LEU A 243 2.28 22.12 19.81
N ASP A 244 2.13 22.32 18.52
CA ASP A 244 2.07 23.67 17.94
C ASP A 244 0.61 24.15 17.85
N GLY A 245 0.22 25.01 18.77
CA GLY A 245 -1.13 25.59 18.84
C GLY A 245 -1.46 26.57 17.70
N THR A 246 -0.51 26.88 16.83
CA THR A 246 -0.72 27.72 15.65
C THR A 246 -1.21 26.86 14.46
N SER A 247 -0.54 25.75 14.22
CA SER A 247 -0.87 24.82 13.13
C SER A 247 -1.87 23.74 13.53
N GLY A 248 -2.03 23.48 14.82
CA GLY A 248 -2.82 22.35 15.33
C GLY A 248 -2.11 21.00 15.20
N LEU A 249 -0.84 20.97 14.78
CA LEU A 249 -0.04 19.77 14.56
C LEU A 249 0.96 19.54 15.71
N LEU A 250 1.44 18.30 15.84
CA LEU A 250 2.60 18.01 16.68
C LEU A 250 3.85 18.62 16.03
N THR A 251 4.83 19.01 16.89
CA THR A 251 6.10 19.55 16.38
C THR A 251 6.88 18.51 15.59
N GLY A 252 7.33 18.89 14.39
CA GLY A 252 8.15 18.08 13.50
C GLY A 252 9.62 18.49 13.52
N GLU A 253 10.35 18.04 12.51
CA GLU A 253 11.78 18.25 12.32
C GLU A 253 12.18 19.72 12.14
N GLY A 254 11.28 20.56 11.62
CA GLY A 254 11.50 21.99 11.44
C GLY A 254 11.42 22.82 12.73
N HIS A 255 10.86 22.24 13.79
CA HIS A 255 10.80 22.88 15.10
C HIS A 255 12.11 22.66 15.86
N ILE A 256 12.94 23.69 15.93
CA ILE A 256 14.26 23.63 16.58
C ILE A 256 14.19 24.38 17.91
N PRO A 257 13.99 23.70 19.05
CA PRO A 257 13.86 24.34 20.35
C PRO A 257 15.16 25.05 20.78
N LEU A 258 15.02 26.26 21.27
CA LEU A 258 16.09 27.09 21.84
C LEU A 258 16.00 27.16 23.36
N ALA A 259 14.80 27.39 23.89
CA ALA A 259 14.55 27.39 25.32
C ALA A 259 13.17 26.85 25.66
N GLY A 260 13.09 25.91 26.64
CA GLY A 260 11.85 25.40 27.20
C GLY A 260 11.80 25.69 28.71
N THR A 261 10.74 26.36 29.19
CA THR A 261 10.65 26.85 30.56
C THR A 261 9.25 26.69 31.13
N ALA A 262 9.16 26.68 32.47
CA ALA A 262 7.86 26.68 33.13
C ALA A 262 7.19 28.08 33.09
N ASP A 263 7.99 29.14 33.13
CA ASP A 263 7.53 30.52 32.99
C ASP A 263 7.87 31.03 31.58
N PRO A 264 6.88 31.41 30.75
CA PRO A 264 7.11 31.82 29.36
C PRO A 264 8.06 33.03 29.22
N ILE A 265 8.12 33.89 30.22
CA ILE A 265 9.04 35.08 30.21
C ILE A 265 10.49 34.59 30.13
N LEU A 266 10.82 33.51 30.82
CA LEU A 266 12.18 32.97 30.87
C LEU A 266 12.60 32.24 29.58
N ALA A 267 11.69 32.05 28.64
CA ALA A 267 11.99 31.48 27.32
C ALA A 267 12.35 32.57 26.30
N GLY A 268 12.38 33.81 26.67
CA GLY A 268 12.75 34.91 25.76
C GLY A 268 14.13 34.71 25.14
N PRO A 269 14.26 34.88 23.81
CA PRO A 269 15.52 34.63 23.10
C PRO A 269 16.68 35.52 23.58
N ILE A 270 16.40 36.77 23.90
CA ILE A 270 17.39 37.76 24.39
C ILE A 270 16.75 38.51 25.53
N GLU A 271 17.43 38.58 26.67
CA GLU A 271 17.03 39.29 27.86
C GLU A 271 18.24 40.09 28.35
N GLY A 272 18.03 41.35 28.63
CA GLY A 272 19.11 42.23 29.11
C GLY A 272 18.64 43.61 29.54
N THR A 273 19.58 44.45 29.97
CA THR A 273 19.30 45.83 30.38
C THR A 273 20.14 46.78 29.57
N ALA A 274 19.59 47.97 29.33
CA ALA A 274 20.27 49.09 28.70
C ALA A 274 19.98 50.38 29.45
N SER A 275 20.84 51.38 29.37
CA SER A 275 20.67 52.67 30.05
C SER A 275 19.60 53.56 29.41
N GLY A 276 19.11 53.23 28.23
CA GLY A 276 18.03 53.89 27.51
C GLY A 276 17.14 52.92 26.75
N PRO A 277 15.94 53.36 26.36
CA PRO A 277 15.05 52.54 25.56
C PRO A 277 15.61 52.34 24.12
N ALA A 278 15.41 51.17 23.54
CA ALA A 278 15.62 50.99 22.13
C ALA A 278 14.54 51.76 21.34
N GLN A 279 14.95 52.45 20.28
CA GLN A 279 14.04 53.13 19.38
C GLN A 279 13.42 52.13 18.37
N ASP A 280 14.21 51.19 17.90
CA ASP A 280 13.81 50.22 16.92
C ASP A 280 14.41 48.83 17.19
N LEU A 281 13.69 47.79 16.73
CA LEU A 281 14.09 46.39 16.81
C LEU A 281 13.96 45.77 15.43
N GLU A 282 15.11 45.52 14.79
CA GLU A 282 15.15 44.84 13.51
C GLU A 282 15.46 43.34 13.71
N VAL A 283 14.64 42.47 13.15
CA VAL A 283 14.88 41.03 13.11
C VAL A 283 14.94 40.59 11.65
N SER A 284 16.01 39.95 11.26
CA SER A 284 16.15 39.35 9.92
C SER A 284 16.56 37.91 10.05
N MET A 285 15.87 37.05 9.27
CA MET A 285 16.12 35.64 9.29
C MET A 285 16.14 35.10 7.85
N GLU A 286 17.09 34.23 7.57
CA GLU A 286 17.27 33.62 6.28
C GLU A 286 17.60 32.11 6.46
N VAL A 287 17.03 31.27 5.63
CA VAL A 287 17.39 29.86 5.52
C VAL A 287 17.92 29.57 4.14
N VAL A 288 19.05 28.87 4.07
CA VAL A 288 19.68 28.47 2.81
C VAL A 288 19.87 26.94 2.82
N ARG A 289 19.41 26.27 1.77
CA ARG A 289 19.67 24.83 1.59
C ARG A 289 21.14 24.63 1.26
N LEU A 290 21.81 23.78 2.04
CA LEU A 290 23.21 23.36 1.80
C LEU A 290 23.30 22.10 0.95
N GLY A 291 22.15 21.49 0.61
CA GLY A 291 22.02 20.28 -0.18
C GLY A 291 21.57 19.06 0.61
N HIS A 292 21.04 18.12 -0.12
CA HIS A 292 20.77 16.78 0.37
C HIS A 292 22.07 15.97 0.38
N GLU A 293 22.24 15.06 1.33
CA GLU A 293 22.85 13.79 0.93
C GLU A 293 21.81 13.13 0.01
N ALA A 294 21.97 13.36 -1.28
CA ALA A 294 21.17 12.65 -2.25
C ALA A 294 21.36 11.15 -1.98
N ARG A 295 20.36 10.46 -1.44
CA ARG A 295 20.31 9.02 -1.64
C ARG A 295 20.27 8.85 -3.14
N PRO A 296 21.27 8.21 -3.76
CA PRO A 296 21.22 8.05 -5.19
C PRO A 296 19.92 7.32 -5.53
N ARG A 297 19.06 7.91 -6.34
CA ARG A 297 17.86 7.24 -6.89
C ARG A 297 18.24 5.96 -7.64
N ARG A 298 19.51 5.85 -8.01
CA ARG A 298 20.17 4.65 -8.55
C ARG A 298 21.33 4.27 -7.62
N PRO A 299 21.19 3.15 -6.88
CA PRO A 299 22.23 2.70 -5.94
C PRO A 299 23.51 2.28 -6.65
N TYR A 300 23.45 2.01 -7.96
CA TYR A 300 24.59 1.61 -8.78
C TYR A 300 24.77 2.58 -9.95
N THR A 301 26.04 2.82 -10.33
CA THR A 301 26.37 3.43 -11.62
C THR A 301 26.03 2.44 -12.75
N ASP A 302 25.94 2.91 -13.99
CA ASP A 302 25.68 2.04 -15.15
C ASP A 302 26.77 0.97 -15.30
N GLU A 303 28.04 1.31 -14.99
CA GLU A 303 29.15 0.38 -15.00
C GLU A 303 29.03 -0.70 -13.88
N GLN A 304 28.66 -0.29 -12.67
CA GLN A 304 28.42 -1.21 -11.56
C GLN A 304 27.25 -2.14 -11.85
N TRP A 305 26.16 -1.61 -12.43
CA TRP A 305 25.01 -2.41 -12.84
C TRP A 305 25.38 -3.41 -13.95
N ALA A 306 26.10 -2.99 -14.97
CA ALA A 306 26.61 -3.89 -16.00
C ALA A 306 27.52 -4.99 -15.42
N GLY A 307 28.34 -4.64 -14.43
CA GLY A 307 29.16 -5.61 -13.69
C GLY A 307 28.35 -6.63 -12.91
N ALA A 308 27.24 -6.21 -12.28
CA ALA A 308 26.30 -7.08 -11.56
C ALA A 308 25.61 -8.05 -12.53
N LEU A 309 25.15 -7.57 -13.69
CA LEU A 309 24.55 -8.40 -14.74
C LEU A 309 25.55 -9.44 -15.27
N ASP A 310 26.82 -9.04 -15.51
CA ASP A 310 27.83 -9.98 -15.95
C ASP A 310 28.17 -11.04 -14.88
N LEU A 311 28.15 -10.65 -13.61
CA LEU A 311 28.30 -11.60 -12.50
C LEU A 311 27.19 -12.65 -12.52
N GLY A 312 25.91 -12.25 -12.65
CA GLY A 312 24.78 -13.17 -12.75
C GLY A 312 24.95 -14.17 -13.89
N ARG A 313 25.34 -13.69 -15.08
CA ARG A 313 25.65 -14.56 -16.24
C ARG A 313 26.82 -15.51 -15.99
N ARG A 314 27.84 -15.10 -15.21
CA ARG A 314 28.92 -16.01 -14.81
C ARG A 314 28.43 -17.10 -13.88
N VAL A 315 27.54 -16.75 -12.93
CA VAL A 315 26.93 -17.73 -12.01
C VAL A 315 26.09 -18.75 -12.80
N ASP A 316 25.27 -18.33 -13.76
CA ASP A 316 24.51 -19.23 -14.63
C ASP A 316 25.41 -20.23 -15.34
N ARG A 317 26.53 -19.77 -15.92
CA ARG A 317 27.52 -20.65 -16.56
C ARG A 317 28.13 -21.64 -15.59
N GLN A 318 28.38 -21.26 -14.34
CA GLN A 318 28.93 -22.15 -13.30
C GLN A 318 27.90 -23.20 -12.87
N LEU A 319 26.64 -22.83 -12.69
CA LEU A 319 25.56 -23.74 -12.35
C LEU A 319 25.36 -24.78 -13.48
N ALA A 320 25.31 -24.32 -14.72
CA ALA A 320 25.20 -25.21 -15.88
C ALA A 320 26.38 -26.20 -15.97
N LYS A 321 27.61 -25.73 -15.72
CA LYS A 321 28.80 -26.59 -15.69
C LYS A 321 28.77 -27.62 -14.56
N ALA A 322 28.14 -27.25 -13.42
CA ALA A 322 27.96 -28.16 -12.29
C ALA A 322 26.77 -29.11 -12.46
N GLY A 323 26.01 -29.00 -13.57
CA GLY A 323 24.78 -29.76 -13.77
C GLY A 323 23.66 -29.40 -12.80
N LEU A 324 23.70 -28.21 -12.22
CA LEU A 324 22.67 -27.71 -11.32
C LEU A 324 21.70 -26.80 -12.08
N ARG A 325 20.41 -27.03 -11.86
CA ARG A 325 19.33 -26.17 -12.37
C ARG A 325 18.68 -25.46 -11.18
N LEU A 326 19.04 -24.18 -10.98
CA LEU A 326 18.44 -23.32 -10.00
C LEU A 326 17.39 -22.46 -10.70
N THR A 327 16.17 -22.50 -10.21
CA THR A 327 15.12 -21.60 -10.68
C THR A 327 15.01 -20.40 -9.76
N MET A 328 14.71 -19.25 -10.36
CA MET A 328 14.46 -17.98 -9.70
C MET A 328 13.04 -17.52 -10.04
N GLY A 329 12.34 -17.07 -9.05
CA GLY A 329 11.07 -16.38 -9.13
C GLY A 329 10.99 -15.31 -8.06
N GLY A 330 9.84 -14.73 -7.84
CA GLY A 330 9.68 -13.73 -6.80
C GLY A 330 8.25 -13.23 -6.65
N GLU A 331 8.07 -12.47 -5.62
CA GLU A 331 6.82 -11.82 -5.24
C GLU A 331 7.09 -10.33 -5.03
N PRO A 332 7.44 -9.58 -6.11
CA PRO A 332 7.59 -8.13 -6.00
C PRO A 332 6.25 -7.47 -5.66
N THR A 333 6.32 -6.38 -4.89
CA THR A 333 5.16 -5.66 -4.38
C THR A 333 5.19 -4.20 -4.78
N TRP A 334 4.00 -3.65 -5.04
CA TRP A 334 3.80 -2.25 -5.39
C TRP A 334 2.71 -1.61 -4.56
N THR A 335 2.80 -0.30 -4.40
CA THR A 335 1.77 0.55 -3.81
C THR A 335 1.25 1.55 -4.85
N SER A 336 0.10 2.17 -4.60
CA SER A 336 -0.46 3.14 -5.53
C SER A 336 0.28 4.49 -5.47
N ARG A 337 0.62 5.02 -6.64
CA ARG A 337 1.05 6.40 -6.82
C ARG A 337 -0.15 7.36 -6.94
N LEU A 338 -1.30 6.85 -7.42
CA LEU A 338 -2.50 7.64 -7.71
C LEU A 338 -3.38 7.82 -6.47
N HIS A 339 -3.41 6.82 -5.57
CA HIS A 339 -4.29 6.76 -4.40
C HIS A 339 -3.53 6.44 -3.11
N PRO A 340 -2.44 7.18 -2.77
CA PRO A 340 -1.52 6.80 -1.68
C PRO A 340 -2.15 6.87 -0.28
N ARG A 341 -3.31 7.53 -0.14
CA ARG A 341 -3.98 7.74 1.16
C ARG A 341 -5.12 6.77 1.44
N GLU A 342 -5.61 6.05 0.42
CA GLU A 342 -6.72 5.13 0.59
C GLU A 342 -6.33 3.99 1.56
N PRO A 343 -7.26 3.51 2.39
CA PRO A 343 -7.00 2.50 3.43
C PRO A 343 -6.36 1.23 2.87
N GLU A 344 -6.78 0.78 1.69
CA GLU A 344 -6.27 -0.42 1.04
C GLU A 344 -4.79 -0.30 0.64
N TRP A 345 -4.23 0.90 0.53
CA TRP A 345 -2.82 1.14 0.24
C TRP A 345 -1.98 1.42 1.50
N ASN A 346 -2.59 1.35 2.68
CA ASN A 346 -1.92 1.58 3.96
C ASN A 346 -2.03 0.39 4.94
N GLY A 347 -3.20 -0.23 5.06
CA GLY A 347 -3.43 -1.29 6.04
C GLY A 347 -4.38 -2.37 5.55
N ASP A 348 -5.39 -2.01 4.74
CA ASP A 348 -6.38 -2.96 4.28
C ASP A 348 -5.88 -3.80 3.11
N ALA A 349 -6.32 -5.04 3.03
CA ALA A 349 -5.97 -5.92 1.93
C ALA A 349 -6.82 -5.63 0.69
N LEU A 350 -8.09 -5.27 0.85
CA LEU A 350 -9.06 -5.09 -0.22
C LEU A 350 -9.53 -3.64 -0.30
N GLY A 351 -9.86 -3.17 -1.50
CA GLY A 351 -10.44 -1.87 -1.76
C GLY A 351 -10.66 -1.65 -3.25
N GLU A 352 -11.51 -0.67 -3.58
CA GLU A 352 -11.93 -0.41 -4.96
C GLU A 352 -10.79 0.03 -5.87
N THR A 353 -9.98 0.99 -5.42
CA THR A 353 -8.86 1.48 -6.24
C THR A 353 -7.80 0.41 -6.43
N LYS A 354 -7.61 -0.48 -5.45
CA LYS A 354 -6.70 -1.62 -5.54
C LYS A 354 -7.21 -2.66 -6.55
N TRP A 355 -8.50 -2.90 -6.59
CA TRP A 355 -9.12 -3.77 -7.58
C TRP A 355 -8.93 -3.23 -9.00
N GLN A 356 -9.22 -1.94 -9.23
CA GLN A 356 -9.07 -1.28 -10.53
C GLN A 356 -7.62 -1.32 -11.02
N GLN A 357 -6.66 -0.94 -10.16
CA GLN A 357 -5.24 -0.99 -10.51
C GLN A 357 -4.72 -2.43 -10.67
N GLY A 358 -5.27 -3.38 -9.92
CA GLY A 358 -4.96 -4.81 -10.07
C GLY A 358 -5.38 -5.34 -11.44
N LEU A 359 -6.58 -5.01 -11.92
CA LEU A 359 -7.06 -5.36 -13.26
C LEU A 359 -6.19 -4.73 -14.34
N GLN A 360 -5.86 -3.43 -14.21
CA GLN A 360 -5.00 -2.75 -15.15
C GLN A 360 -3.60 -3.37 -15.20
N LEU A 361 -3.02 -3.69 -14.05
CA LEU A 361 -1.72 -4.37 -13.96
C LEU A 361 -1.76 -5.75 -14.63
N ALA A 362 -2.82 -6.54 -14.38
CA ALA A 362 -2.98 -7.85 -15.00
C ALA A 362 -3.12 -7.76 -16.54
N ASP A 363 -3.83 -6.74 -17.04
CA ASP A 363 -3.94 -6.51 -18.48
C ASP A 363 -2.61 -6.07 -19.11
N GLU A 364 -1.88 -5.14 -18.48
CA GLU A 364 -0.54 -4.70 -18.92
C GLU A 364 0.46 -5.87 -18.93
N LEU A 365 0.43 -6.73 -17.91
CA LEU A 365 1.24 -7.95 -17.87
C LEU A 365 0.83 -8.93 -18.97
N GLY A 366 -0.48 -9.08 -19.20
CA GLY A 366 -1.03 -9.91 -20.28
C GLY A 366 -0.50 -9.49 -21.64
N GLN A 367 -0.53 -8.20 -21.94
CA GLN A 367 -0.04 -7.65 -23.21
C GLN A 367 1.47 -7.82 -23.41
N ARG A 368 2.26 -7.77 -22.33
CA ARG A 368 3.72 -7.82 -22.38
C ARG A 368 4.31 -9.25 -22.30
N LEU A 369 3.72 -10.09 -21.46
CA LEU A 369 4.24 -11.44 -21.16
C LEU A 369 3.47 -12.54 -21.87
N ALA A 370 2.21 -12.33 -22.22
CA ALA A 370 1.26 -13.39 -22.53
C ALA A 370 0.29 -12.98 -23.64
N ASP A 371 0.81 -12.63 -24.81
CA ASP A 371 -0.04 -12.34 -25.98
C ASP A 371 -1.01 -13.50 -26.24
N GLY A 372 -2.33 -13.21 -26.28
CA GLY A 372 -3.37 -14.22 -26.35
C GLY A 372 -3.60 -15.01 -25.05
N GLY A 373 -3.10 -14.55 -23.93
CA GLY A 373 -3.40 -15.10 -22.59
C GLY A 373 -4.80 -14.76 -22.11
N VAL A 374 -5.20 -15.37 -21.00
CA VAL A 374 -6.49 -15.16 -20.34
C VAL A 374 -6.27 -14.82 -18.87
N ILE A 375 -7.10 -13.91 -18.33
CA ILE A 375 -7.14 -13.62 -16.91
C ILE A 375 -8.31 -14.40 -16.32
N LEU A 376 -7.98 -15.31 -15.40
CA LEU A 376 -8.94 -16.07 -14.61
C LEU A 376 -9.10 -15.38 -13.24
N HIS A 377 -10.32 -14.94 -12.94
CA HIS A 377 -10.66 -14.40 -11.63
C HIS A 377 -10.95 -15.55 -10.67
N ARG A 378 -10.21 -15.61 -9.56
CA ARG A 378 -10.40 -16.68 -8.57
C ARG A 378 -10.19 -16.17 -7.15
N TYR A 379 -10.48 -17.00 -6.19
CA TYR A 379 -10.14 -16.77 -4.80
C TYR A 379 -8.77 -17.37 -4.46
N GLY A 380 -8.05 -16.65 -3.59
CA GLY A 380 -6.74 -17.02 -3.08
C GLY A 380 -6.76 -17.37 -1.61
N LYS A 381 -5.83 -16.79 -0.86
CA LYS A 381 -5.69 -16.98 0.60
C LYS A 381 -6.82 -16.28 1.35
N GLN A 382 -7.22 -16.85 2.47
CA GLN A 382 -8.08 -16.23 3.47
C GLN A 382 -7.34 -16.24 4.80
N TYR A 383 -7.26 -15.12 5.45
CA TYR A 383 -6.61 -15.00 6.75
C TYR A 383 -7.66 -14.95 7.89
N PRO A 384 -7.26 -15.30 9.13
CA PRO A 384 -8.14 -15.16 10.27
C PRO A 384 -8.69 -13.74 10.41
N GLY A 385 -10.00 -13.61 10.53
CA GLY A 385 -10.70 -12.32 10.61
C GLY A 385 -11.19 -11.76 9.27
N GLU A 386 -10.80 -12.33 8.14
CA GLU A 386 -11.36 -11.99 6.85
C GLU A 386 -12.65 -12.79 6.58
N SER A 387 -13.69 -12.12 6.10
CA SER A 387 -14.98 -12.75 5.80
C SER A 387 -14.93 -13.65 4.56
N LEU A 388 -14.11 -13.29 3.57
CA LEU A 388 -13.92 -14.00 2.32
C LEU A 388 -12.44 -14.16 1.97
N PRO A 389 -12.08 -15.17 1.17
CA PRO A 389 -10.75 -15.24 0.57
C PRO A 389 -10.47 -14.01 -0.31
N ARG A 390 -9.23 -13.57 -0.32
CA ARG A 390 -8.80 -12.47 -1.19
C ARG A 390 -8.90 -12.87 -2.65
N TRP A 391 -9.21 -11.92 -3.52
CA TRP A 391 -9.24 -12.17 -4.96
C TRP A 391 -7.83 -12.42 -5.53
N VAL A 392 -7.77 -13.14 -6.63
CA VAL A 392 -6.54 -13.39 -7.41
C VAL A 392 -6.88 -13.23 -8.89
N LEU A 393 -6.11 -12.39 -9.57
CA LEU A 393 -6.11 -12.30 -11.02
C LEU A 393 -5.02 -13.23 -11.54
N HIS A 394 -5.42 -14.38 -12.05
CA HIS A 394 -4.51 -15.43 -12.50
C HIS A 394 -4.36 -15.35 -14.00
N LEU A 395 -3.29 -14.74 -14.47
CA LEU A 395 -2.91 -14.65 -15.87
C LEU A 395 -2.33 -16.00 -16.31
N LEU A 396 -2.87 -16.57 -17.37
CA LEU A 396 -2.47 -17.85 -17.95
C LEU A 396 -2.17 -17.68 -19.44
N TRP A 397 -1.15 -18.35 -19.92
CA TRP A 397 -0.79 -18.38 -21.35
C TRP A 397 -0.12 -19.70 -21.74
N ARG A 398 -0.07 -19.99 -23.03
CA ARG A 398 0.67 -21.14 -23.57
C ARG A 398 2.12 -20.76 -23.82
N ARG A 399 3.05 -21.61 -23.39
CA ARG A 399 4.49 -21.38 -23.61
C ARG A 399 4.93 -21.58 -25.07
N ASP A 400 4.13 -22.28 -25.88
CA ASP A 400 4.38 -22.42 -27.30
C ASP A 400 3.98 -21.19 -28.14
N GLY A 401 3.43 -20.16 -27.54
CA GLY A 401 3.05 -18.89 -28.16
C GLY A 401 1.71 -18.93 -28.90
N ALA A 402 0.97 -20.06 -28.88
CA ALA A 402 -0.37 -20.08 -29.40
C ALA A 402 -1.33 -19.40 -28.40
N PRO A 403 -2.37 -18.68 -28.86
CA PRO A 403 -3.29 -18.00 -27.98
C PRO A 403 -4.16 -18.98 -27.19
N LEU A 404 -4.43 -18.68 -25.92
CA LEU A 404 -5.48 -19.32 -25.14
C LEU A 404 -6.84 -18.71 -25.45
N TRP A 405 -6.88 -17.41 -25.73
CA TRP A 405 -8.05 -16.66 -26.11
C TRP A 405 -7.71 -15.83 -27.35
N ARG A 406 -8.44 -16.02 -28.45
CA ARG A 406 -8.07 -15.48 -29.76
C ARG A 406 -8.61 -14.09 -30.02
N ASP A 407 -9.83 -13.79 -29.53
CA ASP A 407 -10.52 -12.53 -29.81
C ASP A 407 -10.87 -11.78 -28.50
N ARG A 408 -10.00 -10.85 -28.15
CA ARG A 408 -10.12 -10.06 -26.90
C ARG A 408 -11.41 -9.24 -26.81
N ARG A 409 -12.14 -9.01 -27.90
CA ARG A 409 -13.43 -8.29 -27.88
C ARG A 409 -14.48 -9.02 -27.04
N TRP A 410 -14.35 -10.33 -26.90
CA TRP A 410 -15.26 -11.20 -26.15
C TRP A 410 -14.77 -11.54 -24.74
N LEU A 411 -13.69 -10.89 -24.30
CA LEU A 411 -13.18 -11.02 -22.93
C LEU A 411 -13.34 -9.67 -22.22
N ASP A 412 -14.16 -9.61 -21.19
CA ASP A 412 -14.36 -8.39 -20.42
C ASP A 412 -13.30 -8.28 -19.29
N LEU A 413 -12.43 -7.29 -19.42
CA LEU A 413 -11.36 -6.99 -18.45
C LEU A 413 -11.58 -5.66 -17.72
N ARG A 414 -12.72 -4.98 -17.92
CA ARG A 414 -12.97 -3.67 -17.31
C ARG A 414 -13.33 -3.82 -15.83
N ALA A 415 -12.95 -2.83 -15.04
CA ALA A 415 -13.30 -2.77 -13.62
C ALA A 415 -14.83 -2.60 -13.42
N GLU A 416 -15.43 -1.74 -14.24
CA GLU A 416 -16.87 -1.51 -14.30
C GLU A 416 -17.49 -2.27 -15.47
N GLY A 417 -18.62 -2.92 -15.24
CA GLY A 417 -19.36 -3.64 -16.27
C GLY A 417 -19.94 -2.69 -17.33
N THR A 418 -20.25 -3.25 -18.48
CA THR A 418 -21.02 -2.54 -19.52
C THR A 418 -22.51 -2.71 -19.28
N ASP A 419 -23.28 -1.65 -19.49
CA ASP A 419 -24.71 -1.75 -19.66
C ASP A 419 -25.00 -2.63 -20.88
N GLY A 420 -25.48 -3.86 -20.66
CA GLY A 420 -25.91 -4.59 -21.84
C GLY A 420 -26.08 -6.09 -21.78
N VAL A 421 -25.61 -6.78 -20.74
CA VAL A 421 -25.87 -8.22 -20.65
C VAL A 421 -27.19 -8.47 -19.93
N ASP A 422 -28.26 -8.65 -20.71
CA ASP A 422 -29.60 -9.00 -20.24
C ASP A 422 -29.86 -10.53 -20.21
N ASP A 423 -30.98 -10.95 -19.66
CA ASP A 423 -31.38 -12.35 -19.58
C ASP A 423 -31.45 -13.02 -20.97
N ALA A 424 -31.75 -12.25 -22.02
CA ALA A 424 -31.81 -12.77 -23.39
C ALA A 424 -30.39 -13.06 -23.93
N ALA A 425 -29.42 -12.19 -23.64
CA ALA A 425 -28.02 -12.41 -23.97
C ALA A 425 -27.47 -13.65 -23.26
N ILE A 426 -27.76 -13.82 -21.98
CA ILE A 426 -27.40 -15.02 -21.21
C ILE A 426 -28.05 -16.28 -21.79
N ALA A 427 -29.30 -16.21 -22.23
CA ALA A 427 -29.97 -17.35 -22.84
C ALA A 427 -29.32 -17.75 -24.18
N ARG A 428 -28.95 -16.77 -25.04
CA ARG A 428 -28.19 -17.03 -26.28
C ARG A 428 -26.82 -17.65 -25.98
N PHE A 429 -26.11 -17.09 -25.02
CA PHE A 429 -24.79 -17.61 -24.64
C PHE A 429 -24.86 -19.04 -24.12
N ARG A 430 -25.79 -19.37 -23.23
CA ARG A 430 -26.01 -20.76 -22.72
C ARG A 430 -26.34 -21.74 -23.83
N GLY A 431 -27.17 -21.36 -24.79
CA GLY A 431 -27.49 -22.18 -25.95
C GLY A 431 -26.23 -22.49 -26.79
N ALA A 432 -25.47 -21.42 -27.12
CA ALA A 432 -24.24 -21.55 -27.87
C ALA A 432 -23.16 -22.38 -27.11
N LEU A 433 -23.08 -22.23 -25.80
CA LEU A 433 -22.15 -22.98 -24.96
C LEU A 433 -22.53 -24.49 -24.90
N GLY A 434 -23.82 -24.79 -24.79
CA GLY A 434 -24.30 -26.17 -24.88
C GLY A 434 -23.91 -26.84 -26.18
N GLU A 435 -24.04 -26.14 -27.32
CA GLU A 435 -23.61 -26.64 -28.63
C GLU A 435 -22.08 -26.80 -28.71
N ALA A 436 -21.32 -25.82 -28.24
CA ALA A 436 -19.86 -25.85 -28.25
C ALA A 436 -19.27 -26.99 -27.39
N LEU A 437 -19.95 -27.35 -26.30
CA LEU A 437 -19.61 -28.49 -25.46
C LEU A 437 -20.06 -29.85 -26.03
N GLY A 438 -20.82 -29.85 -27.13
CA GLY A 438 -21.43 -31.05 -27.70
C GLY A 438 -22.61 -31.57 -26.93
N LEU A 439 -23.20 -30.78 -25.99
CA LEU A 439 -24.38 -31.12 -25.18
C LEU A 439 -25.70 -30.74 -25.86
N GLY A 440 -25.61 -29.99 -26.95
CA GLY A 440 -26.77 -29.44 -27.67
C GLY A 440 -27.34 -28.20 -26.96
N ALA A 441 -28.14 -27.42 -27.70
CA ALA A 441 -28.78 -26.20 -27.21
C ALA A 441 -29.75 -26.43 -26.03
N ALA A 442 -30.26 -27.65 -25.87
CA ALA A 442 -31.18 -28.09 -24.80
C ALA A 442 -30.43 -28.69 -23.59
N ALA A 443 -29.16 -28.35 -23.39
CA ALA A 443 -28.40 -28.78 -22.22
C ALA A 443 -29.15 -28.49 -20.91
N PRO A 444 -29.04 -29.35 -19.88
CA PRO A 444 -29.83 -29.27 -18.64
C PRO A 444 -29.36 -28.16 -17.69
N TRP A 445 -29.60 -26.91 -18.06
CA TRP A 445 -29.30 -25.76 -17.22
C TRP A 445 -30.30 -25.63 -16.07
N HIS A 446 -29.81 -25.46 -14.84
CA HIS A 446 -30.60 -25.24 -13.64
C HIS A 446 -30.55 -23.77 -13.23
N PRO A 447 -31.71 -23.07 -13.12
CA PRO A 447 -31.72 -21.75 -12.55
C PRO A 447 -31.37 -21.81 -11.04
N ALA A 448 -30.45 -20.95 -10.61
CA ALA A 448 -30.07 -20.83 -9.22
C ALA A 448 -30.70 -19.59 -8.57
N HIS A 449 -31.06 -19.71 -7.31
CA HIS A 449 -31.69 -18.66 -6.52
C HIS A 449 -30.97 -18.46 -5.19
N GLU A 450 -31.06 -17.24 -4.62
CA GLU A 450 -30.59 -16.99 -3.28
C GLU A 450 -31.42 -17.79 -2.25
N ASP A 451 -30.78 -18.15 -1.11
CA ASP A 451 -31.51 -18.76 0.00
C ASP A 451 -32.36 -17.71 0.74
N ALA A 452 -33.54 -17.46 0.23
CA ALA A 452 -34.47 -16.46 0.76
C ALA A 452 -34.74 -16.62 2.27
N TRP A 453 -34.74 -17.85 2.80
CA TRP A 453 -34.99 -18.08 4.21
C TRP A 453 -33.89 -17.56 5.12
N THR A 454 -32.63 -17.65 4.69
CA THR A 454 -31.49 -17.11 5.45
C THR A 454 -31.61 -15.59 5.52
N PHE A 455 -31.82 -14.92 4.37
CA PHE A 455 -31.95 -13.47 4.31
C PHE A 455 -33.18 -12.92 5.05
N ILE A 456 -34.33 -13.58 4.95
CA ILE A 456 -35.51 -13.19 5.73
C ILE A 456 -35.25 -13.33 7.24
N ARG A 457 -34.51 -14.34 7.67
CA ARG A 457 -34.18 -14.52 9.08
C ARG A 457 -33.17 -13.50 9.57
N GLU A 458 -32.18 -13.14 8.76
CA GLU A 458 -31.21 -12.08 9.07
C GLU A 458 -31.95 -10.74 9.20
N GLU A 459 -32.80 -10.40 8.26
CA GLU A 459 -33.63 -9.20 8.29
C GLU A 459 -34.54 -9.16 9.54
N ALA A 460 -35.18 -10.27 9.89
CA ALA A 460 -36.08 -10.37 11.04
C ALA A 460 -35.36 -10.20 12.40
N ASN A 461 -34.02 -10.26 12.43
CA ASN A 461 -33.23 -10.03 13.63
C ASN A 461 -32.80 -8.56 13.79
N LEU A 462 -33.03 -7.72 12.79
CA LEU A 462 -32.74 -6.29 12.87
C LEU A 462 -33.84 -5.54 13.63
N PRO A 463 -33.53 -4.44 14.32
CA PRO A 463 -34.52 -3.54 14.87
C PRO A 463 -35.47 -3.01 13.77
N TYR A 464 -36.75 -2.96 14.05
CA TYR A 464 -37.76 -2.53 13.06
C TYR A 464 -37.67 -1.06 12.64
N ASP A 465 -37.00 -0.24 13.41
CA ASP A 465 -36.77 1.19 13.20
C ASP A 465 -35.41 1.51 12.62
N GLU A 466 -34.59 0.51 12.30
CA GLU A 466 -33.30 0.68 11.67
C GLU A 466 -33.30 0.17 10.22
N ASP A 467 -32.90 1.06 9.30
CA ASP A 467 -32.66 0.69 7.91
C ASP A 467 -31.31 -0.08 7.83
N PRO A 468 -31.31 -1.34 7.37
CA PRO A 468 -30.09 -2.14 7.26
C PRO A 468 -29.04 -1.52 6.31
N LEU A 469 -29.44 -0.55 5.48
CA LEU A 469 -28.51 0.20 4.63
C LEU A 469 -27.78 1.33 5.37
N VAL A 470 -28.34 1.81 6.48
CA VAL A 470 -27.85 2.99 7.21
C VAL A 470 -27.41 2.65 8.62
N ALA A 471 -27.93 1.57 9.21
CA ALA A 471 -27.62 1.14 10.56
C ALA A 471 -26.12 0.75 10.70
N ASP A 472 -25.53 1.15 11.84
CA ASP A 472 -24.15 0.81 12.17
C ASP A 472 -24.07 -0.63 12.72
N LEU A 473 -24.25 -1.59 11.81
CA LEU A 473 -24.09 -3.01 12.12
C LEU A 473 -22.60 -3.36 12.11
N ASP A 474 -22.21 -4.30 12.97
CA ASP A 474 -20.81 -4.73 13.14
C ASP A 474 -20.17 -5.36 11.88
N ASP A 475 -20.98 -5.75 10.88
CA ASP A 475 -20.52 -6.33 9.62
C ASP A 475 -21.04 -5.55 8.40
N PRO A 476 -20.22 -4.61 7.83
CA PRO A 476 -20.61 -3.84 6.64
C PRO A 476 -20.82 -4.69 5.37
N GLU A 477 -20.21 -5.86 5.29
CA GLU A 477 -20.38 -6.76 4.13
C GLU A 477 -21.72 -7.50 4.22
N ALA A 478 -22.11 -7.95 5.40
CA ALA A 478 -23.42 -8.55 5.62
C ALA A 478 -24.55 -7.56 5.26
N ARG A 479 -24.41 -6.28 5.63
CA ARG A 479 -25.37 -5.22 5.25
C ARG A 479 -25.50 -5.05 3.74
N ARG A 480 -24.37 -4.94 3.05
CA ARG A 480 -24.34 -4.83 1.58
C ARG A 480 -24.97 -6.04 0.90
N ARG A 481 -24.78 -7.22 1.46
CA ARG A 481 -25.34 -8.48 0.99
C ARG A 481 -26.86 -8.49 1.10
N ILE A 482 -27.40 -8.17 2.28
CA ILE A 482 -28.84 -8.08 2.53
C ILE A 482 -29.45 -7.07 1.56
N ALA A 483 -28.90 -5.86 1.50
CA ALA A 483 -29.35 -4.81 0.61
C ALA A 483 -29.40 -5.24 -0.86
N ARG A 484 -28.36 -5.89 -1.35
CA ARG A 484 -28.27 -6.38 -2.72
C ARG A 484 -29.34 -7.43 -3.01
N VAL A 485 -29.51 -8.39 -2.12
CA VAL A 485 -30.49 -9.47 -2.30
C VAL A 485 -31.92 -8.93 -2.28
N PHE A 486 -32.26 -8.02 -1.37
CA PHE A 486 -33.59 -7.42 -1.32
C PHE A 486 -33.85 -6.47 -2.50
N SER A 487 -32.88 -5.69 -2.95
CA SER A 487 -33.02 -4.82 -4.12
C SER A 487 -33.17 -5.62 -5.42
N THR A 488 -32.55 -6.78 -5.53
CA THR A 488 -32.64 -7.67 -6.68
C THR A 488 -33.99 -8.45 -6.69
N GLY A 489 -34.52 -8.77 -5.52
CA GLY A 489 -35.73 -9.54 -5.32
C GLY A 489 -35.47 -11.03 -5.07
N LEU A 490 -36.02 -11.54 -3.96
CA LEU A 490 -35.78 -12.92 -3.47
C LEU A 490 -36.21 -14.03 -4.42
N GLY A 491 -37.09 -13.75 -5.38
CA GLY A 491 -37.59 -14.75 -6.37
C GLY A 491 -36.84 -14.74 -7.69
N ARG A 492 -35.87 -13.83 -7.87
CA ARG A 492 -35.13 -13.69 -9.13
C ARG A 492 -34.07 -14.76 -9.28
N THR A 493 -33.86 -15.23 -10.51
CA THR A 493 -32.73 -16.11 -10.85
C THR A 493 -31.45 -15.35 -10.76
N VAL A 494 -30.50 -15.81 -9.93
CA VAL A 494 -29.14 -15.24 -9.80
C VAL A 494 -28.31 -15.57 -11.03
N GLY A 495 -28.42 -16.80 -11.50
CA GLY A 495 -27.69 -17.27 -12.66
C GLY A 495 -28.11 -18.72 -12.99
N HIS A 496 -27.34 -19.36 -13.86
CA HIS A 496 -27.64 -20.69 -14.37
C HIS A 496 -26.46 -21.62 -14.18
N VAL A 497 -26.74 -22.86 -13.78
CA VAL A 497 -25.79 -23.91 -13.46
C VAL A 497 -25.93 -25.07 -14.44
N LEU A 498 -24.85 -25.49 -15.04
CA LEU A 498 -24.76 -26.69 -15.87
C LEU A 498 -23.91 -27.71 -15.13
N PRO A 499 -24.49 -28.84 -14.65
CA PRO A 499 -23.66 -29.97 -14.19
C PRO A 499 -22.72 -30.40 -15.31
N LEU A 500 -21.42 -30.35 -15.06
CA LEU A 500 -20.43 -30.62 -16.09
C LEU A 500 -19.26 -31.41 -15.50
N GLY A 501 -19.07 -32.61 -15.91
CA GLY A 501 -17.97 -33.48 -15.53
C GLY A 501 -17.21 -33.95 -16.77
N ARG A 502 -16.01 -34.50 -16.55
CA ARG A 502 -15.18 -35.05 -17.62
C ARG A 502 -15.06 -36.53 -17.44
N THR A 503 -15.33 -37.27 -18.52
CA THR A 503 -15.10 -38.72 -18.65
C THR A 503 -13.96 -38.97 -19.63
N ALA A 504 -13.51 -40.21 -19.74
CA ALA A 504 -12.54 -40.63 -20.74
C ALA A 504 -12.97 -40.37 -22.19
N THR A 505 -14.30 -40.36 -22.44
CA THR A 505 -14.87 -40.22 -23.78
C THR A 505 -15.37 -38.82 -24.13
N GLY A 506 -15.48 -37.90 -23.16
CA GLY A 506 -16.01 -36.56 -23.45
C GLY A 506 -16.56 -35.86 -22.22
N TRP A 507 -17.30 -34.78 -22.45
CA TRP A 507 -18.05 -34.10 -21.40
C TRP A 507 -19.29 -34.92 -21.03
N ALA A 508 -19.58 -35.00 -19.75
CA ALA A 508 -20.78 -35.61 -19.21
C ALA A 508 -21.62 -34.56 -18.47
N THR A 509 -22.91 -34.69 -18.53
CA THR A 509 -23.83 -33.82 -17.81
C THR A 509 -24.84 -34.66 -17.03
N ASP A 510 -25.55 -34.00 -16.11
CA ASP A 510 -26.53 -34.62 -15.24
C ASP A 510 -27.79 -33.73 -15.13
N ARG A 511 -28.91 -34.36 -14.78
CA ARG A 511 -30.17 -33.66 -14.44
C ARG A 511 -30.38 -33.72 -12.94
N TRP A 512 -29.82 -32.73 -12.24
CA TRP A 512 -30.06 -32.70 -10.81
C TRP A 512 -31.55 -32.55 -10.48
N THR A 513 -31.98 -33.25 -9.46
CA THR A 513 -33.34 -33.18 -8.95
C THR A 513 -33.34 -32.50 -7.58
N PHE A 514 -34.16 -31.49 -7.40
CA PHE A 514 -34.28 -30.73 -6.18
C PHE A 514 -35.64 -30.97 -5.51
N ARG A 515 -35.63 -31.18 -4.17
CA ARG A 515 -36.81 -31.52 -3.38
C ARG A 515 -37.99 -30.56 -3.61
N ARG A 516 -37.73 -29.31 -3.94
CA ARG A 516 -38.75 -28.26 -4.21
C ARG A 516 -38.64 -27.66 -5.61
N GLY A 517 -37.90 -28.30 -6.51
CA GLY A 517 -37.74 -27.84 -7.89
C GLY A 517 -36.82 -26.64 -8.08
N HIS A 518 -36.18 -26.15 -7.00
CA HIS A 518 -35.30 -24.99 -7.04
C HIS A 518 -33.93 -25.29 -6.47
N LEU A 519 -32.87 -24.80 -7.16
CA LEU A 519 -31.51 -24.78 -6.66
C LEU A 519 -31.28 -23.51 -5.85
N PHE A 520 -31.05 -23.65 -4.56
CA PHE A 520 -30.70 -22.55 -3.67
C PHE A 520 -29.20 -22.55 -3.42
N LEU A 521 -28.57 -21.37 -3.54
CA LEU A 521 -27.15 -21.15 -3.27
C LEU A 521 -26.90 -21.12 -1.76
N LEU A 522 -25.69 -21.49 -1.36
CA LEU A 522 -25.21 -21.20 -0.01
C LEU A 522 -25.09 -19.67 0.15
N PRO A 523 -25.47 -19.12 1.30
CA PRO A 523 -25.32 -17.68 1.57
C PRO A 523 -23.87 -17.23 1.44
N GLY A 524 -23.63 -16.06 0.85
CA GLY A 524 -22.28 -15.50 0.72
C GLY A 524 -22.15 -14.56 -0.48
N ASP A 525 -21.02 -13.86 -0.56
CA ASP A 525 -20.68 -12.93 -1.65
C ASP A 525 -19.72 -13.54 -2.68
N ALA A 526 -19.32 -14.78 -2.47
CA ALA A 526 -18.48 -15.49 -3.42
C ALA A 526 -19.19 -15.68 -4.78
N PRO A 527 -18.44 -15.78 -5.89
CA PRO A 527 -18.97 -16.21 -7.17
C PRO A 527 -19.88 -17.43 -7.03
N MET A 528 -20.96 -17.47 -7.81
CA MET A 528 -22.03 -18.47 -7.70
C MET A 528 -21.51 -19.91 -7.64
N GLY A 529 -20.48 -20.23 -8.39
CA GLY A 529 -19.90 -21.58 -8.44
C GLY A 529 -19.32 -22.07 -7.11
N TYR A 530 -18.80 -21.19 -6.27
CA TYR A 530 -18.31 -21.55 -4.93
C TYR A 530 -19.45 -21.73 -3.91
N ARG A 531 -20.64 -21.27 -4.24
CA ARG A 531 -21.83 -21.28 -3.38
C ARG A 531 -22.78 -22.44 -3.68
N LEU A 532 -22.39 -23.35 -4.57
CA LEU A 532 -23.21 -24.51 -4.92
C LEU A 532 -23.18 -25.55 -3.78
N PRO A 533 -24.36 -26.09 -3.36
CA PRO A 533 -24.45 -27.12 -2.35
C PRO A 533 -24.14 -28.52 -2.92
N LEU A 534 -22.97 -28.71 -3.52
CA LEU A 534 -22.60 -29.91 -4.27
C LEU A 534 -22.53 -31.17 -3.41
N ASP A 535 -22.23 -31.03 -2.13
CA ASP A 535 -22.24 -32.11 -1.13
C ASP A 535 -23.63 -32.67 -0.85
N ARG A 536 -24.68 -31.93 -1.21
CA ARG A 536 -26.09 -32.29 -0.99
C ARG A 536 -26.77 -32.90 -2.21
N ILE A 537 -26.06 -32.98 -3.35
CA ILE A 537 -26.53 -33.65 -4.56
C ILE A 537 -26.55 -35.15 -4.32
N GLY A 538 -27.69 -35.80 -4.62
CA GLY A 538 -27.85 -37.25 -4.49
C GLY A 538 -27.04 -38.05 -5.52
N GLY A 539 -27.05 -39.39 -5.40
CA GLY A 539 -26.33 -40.28 -6.29
C GLY A 539 -24.87 -40.53 -5.88
N VAL A 540 -24.19 -41.43 -6.56
CA VAL A 540 -22.77 -41.71 -6.39
C VAL A 540 -21.98 -40.69 -7.20
N PRO A 541 -20.97 -39.99 -6.63
CA PRO A 541 -20.16 -39.06 -7.40
C PRO A 541 -19.51 -39.72 -8.59
N LEU A 542 -19.59 -39.09 -9.76
CA LEU A 542 -18.84 -39.53 -10.95
C LEU A 542 -17.36 -39.61 -10.58
N GLY A 543 -16.74 -40.75 -10.88
CA GLY A 543 -15.32 -40.94 -10.63
C GLY A 543 -14.47 -39.90 -11.33
N THR A 544 -13.53 -39.31 -10.62
CA THR A 544 -12.53 -38.38 -11.20
C THR A 544 -11.51 -39.19 -12.00
N TRP A 545 -11.35 -38.83 -13.28
CA TRP A 545 -10.24 -39.35 -14.07
C TRP A 545 -9.01 -38.48 -13.82
N GLU A 546 -7.95 -39.07 -13.29
CA GLU A 546 -6.69 -38.38 -13.06
C GLU A 546 -5.66 -38.86 -14.10
N GLN A 547 -4.93 -37.94 -14.69
CA GLN A 547 -3.82 -38.29 -15.55
C GLN A 547 -2.63 -38.77 -14.73
N ASP A 548 -2.00 -39.89 -15.11
CA ASP A 548 -0.76 -40.32 -14.44
C ASP A 548 0.33 -39.26 -14.58
N PRO A 549 0.88 -38.76 -13.46
CA PRO A 549 1.92 -37.73 -13.46
C PRO A 549 3.20 -38.17 -14.19
N SER A 550 3.43 -39.45 -14.32
CA SER A 550 4.60 -40.02 -14.99
C SER A 550 4.45 -40.13 -16.51
N GLU A 551 3.25 -40.01 -17.07
CA GLU A 551 3.04 -39.99 -18.50
C GLU A 551 3.67 -38.76 -19.16
N PRO A 552 4.49 -38.96 -20.25
CA PRO A 552 4.99 -37.86 -21.04
C PRO A 552 3.84 -37.03 -21.63
N ARG A 553 3.87 -35.74 -21.47
CA ARG A 553 2.83 -34.86 -22.01
C ARG A 553 3.15 -34.46 -23.43
N SER A 554 2.23 -34.72 -24.34
CA SER A 554 2.30 -34.24 -25.74
C SER A 554 2.21 -32.72 -25.77
N PRO A 555 2.76 -32.03 -26.79
CA PRO A 555 2.48 -30.61 -27.01
C PRO A 555 0.98 -30.35 -27.05
N PHE A 556 0.56 -29.15 -26.66
CA PHE A 556 -0.82 -28.77 -26.86
C PHE A 556 -1.16 -28.77 -28.35
N PRO A 557 -2.37 -29.15 -28.70
CA PRO A 557 -2.79 -29.03 -30.08
C PRO A 557 -2.79 -27.59 -30.55
N LEU A 558 -2.59 -27.36 -31.81
CA LEU A 558 -2.79 -26.05 -32.44
C LEU A 558 -4.25 -25.63 -32.25
N ALA A 559 -4.47 -24.32 -32.20
CA ALA A 559 -5.82 -23.76 -32.08
C ALA A 559 -6.71 -24.35 -33.20
N SER A 560 -7.87 -24.85 -32.83
CA SER A 560 -8.77 -25.56 -33.76
C SER A 560 -9.53 -24.64 -34.73
N MET A 561 -9.31 -23.31 -34.66
CA MET A 561 -9.98 -22.36 -35.54
C MET A 561 -9.00 -21.30 -36.05
N ASP A 562 -9.22 -20.81 -37.26
CA ASP A 562 -8.50 -19.64 -37.80
C ASP A 562 -8.98 -18.31 -37.22
N ALA A 563 -8.33 -17.21 -37.63
CA ALA A 563 -8.67 -15.88 -37.16
C ALA A 563 -10.12 -15.44 -37.51
N ASP A 564 -10.74 -16.09 -38.50
CA ASP A 564 -12.10 -15.82 -38.95
C ASP A 564 -13.12 -16.76 -38.29
N GLY A 565 -12.65 -17.69 -37.42
CA GLY A 565 -13.49 -18.62 -36.65
C GLY A 565 -13.98 -19.82 -37.40
N ALA A 566 -13.39 -20.15 -38.54
CA ALA A 566 -13.61 -21.42 -39.20
C ALA A 566 -12.79 -22.53 -38.50
N ARG A 567 -13.38 -23.69 -38.30
CA ARG A 567 -12.63 -24.86 -37.82
C ARG A 567 -11.58 -25.25 -38.88
N LEU A 568 -10.33 -25.24 -38.48
CA LEU A 568 -9.25 -25.80 -39.30
C LEU A 568 -9.44 -27.30 -39.35
N ASP A 569 -9.69 -27.81 -40.54
CA ASP A 569 -9.75 -29.26 -40.77
C ASP A 569 -8.30 -29.80 -40.74
N PRO A 570 -7.93 -30.63 -39.77
CA PRO A 570 -6.56 -31.12 -39.64
C PRO A 570 -6.12 -31.97 -40.83
N ALA A 571 -7.00 -32.33 -41.78
CA ALA A 571 -6.66 -33.09 -42.97
C ALA A 571 -6.18 -32.23 -44.15
N GLN A 572 -6.26 -30.92 -44.12
CA GLN A 572 -5.87 -30.05 -45.24
C GLN A 572 -4.49 -29.36 -45.08
N ASP A 573 -3.88 -29.37 -43.90
CA ASP A 573 -2.56 -28.76 -43.65
C ASP A 573 -1.37 -29.74 -43.72
N GLY A 574 -1.59 -30.89 -44.28
CA GLY A 574 -0.53 -31.89 -44.58
C GLY A 574 0.09 -31.66 -45.94
N ALA A 575 1.06 -30.84 -46.08
CA ALA A 575 1.97 -30.63 -47.22
C ALA A 575 1.72 -29.30 -47.97
N GLU A 576 2.34 -28.25 -47.50
CA GLU A 576 3.18 -27.35 -48.27
C GLU A 576 3.48 -26.04 -47.48
N GLY A 577 4.69 -25.97 -46.97
CA GLY A 577 5.43 -24.72 -47.08
C GLY A 577 5.07 -23.54 -46.16
N ARG A 578 5.08 -23.71 -44.85
CA ARG A 578 5.28 -22.53 -43.93
C ARG A 578 6.52 -22.61 -43.05
N GLY A 579 7.52 -23.37 -43.42
CA GLY A 579 8.85 -23.40 -42.80
C GLY A 579 9.78 -22.25 -43.21
N GLY A 580 9.31 -21.23 -43.95
CA GLY A 580 10.13 -20.24 -44.60
C GLY A 580 10.03 -18.79 -44.10
N ALA A 581 9.13 -18.47 -43.19
CA ALA A 581 8.85 -17.07 -42.81
C ALA A 581 9.47 -16.62 -41.50
N LEU A 582 10.02 -17.50 -40.68
CA LEU A 582 10.64 -17.16 -39.39
C LEU A 582 12.16 -16.95 -39.43
N ALA A 583 12.82 -17.19 -40.59
CA ALA A 583 14.26 -17.04 -40.72
C ALA A 583 14.74 -15.74 -41.43
N ARG A 584 13.86 -14.76 -41.68
CA ARG A 584 14.22 -13.51 -42.38
C ARG A 584 13.73 -12.22 -41.74
N ALA A 585 13.60 -12.17 -40.42
CA ALA A 585 13.37 -10.91 -39.70
C ALA A 585 14.58 -10.53 -38.83
N GLY A 586 15.76 -10.70 -39.36
CA GLY A 586 17.01 -10.23 -38.76
C GLY A 586 17.58 -9.08 -39.57
N SER A 587 17.06 -7.90 -39.42
CA SER A 587 17.66 -6.59 -39.58
C SER A 587 16.62 -5.50 -39.89
N ALA A 588 15.94 -5.06 -38.85
CA ALA A 588 15.35 -3.72 -38.82
C ALA A 588 15.52 -3.17 -37.40
N LYS A 589 16.31 -2.12 -37.28
CA LYS A 589 16.48 -1.36 -36.05
C LYS A 589 15.13 -0.75 -35.67
N GLY A 590 14.57 -1.20 -34.55
CA GLY A 590 13.39 -0.64 -33.94
C GLY A 590 13.26 -1.24 -32.54
N GLU A 591 13.13 -0.39 -31.54
CA GLU A 591 13.20 -0.69 -30.11
C GLU A 591 12.11 -1.62 -29.54
N GLY A 592 11.34 -2.32 -30.38
CA GLY A 592 10.26 -3.23 -29.96
C GLY A 592 10.55 -4.72 -30.08
N GLY A 593 11.76 -5.13 -30.48
CA GLY A 593 12.05 -6.53 -30.87
C GLY A 593 12.69 -7.43 -29.83
N ARG A 594 12.96 -6.99 -28.62
CA ARG A 594 13.70 -7.76 -27.59
C ARG A 594 12.84 -8.64 -26.67
N GLN A 595 11.54 -8.47 -26.65
CA GLN A 595 10.65 -9.13 -25.70
C GLN A 595 10.22 -10.56 -26.08
N ARG A 596 10.41 -11.01 -27.30
CA ARG A 596 9.97 -12.33 -27.76
C ARG A 596 10.92 -13.49 -27.45
N ALA A 597 12.07 -13.25 -26.86
CA ALA A 597 13.08 -14.27 -26.59
C ALA A 597 13.05 -14.88 -25.18
N LEU A 598 12.10 -14.44 -24.32
CA LEU A 598 12.09 -14.78 -22.89
C LEU A 598 11.67 -16.22 -22.55
N LEU A 599 11.02 -16.91 -23.47
CA LEU A 599 10.55 -18.28 -23.22
C LEU A 599 10.94 -19.16 -24.42
N GLY A 600 12.10 -19.81 -24.33
CA GLY A 600 12.62 -20.68 -25.37
C GLY A 600 11.60 -21.73 -25.80
N ALA A 601 11.26 -21.74 -27.08
CA ALA A 601 10.37 -22.74 -27.67
C ALA A 601 11.01 -24.14 -27.68
N PRO A 602 10.30 -25.19 -27.23
CA PRO A 602 10.76 -26.54 -27.40
C PRO A 602 10.68 -26.97 -28.86
N PRO A 603 11.47 -27.96 -29.32
CA PRO A 603 11.46 -28.43 -30.70
C PRO A 603 10.10 -29.04 -31.08
N ALA A 604 9.64 -28.76 -32.28
CA ALA A 604 8.38 -29.22 -32.81
C ALA A 604 8.35 -30.77 -32.97
N VAL A 605 7.38 -31.41 -32.33
CA VAL A 605 7.08 -32.83 -32.51
C VAL A 605 5.58 -32.99 -32.89
N GLY A 606 5.31 -33.83 -33.84
CA GLY A 606 4.12 -34.06 -34.66
C GLY A 606 2.73 -33.93 -33.97
N ALA A 607 1.79 -33.55 -34.82
CA ALA A 607 0.39 -33.31 -34.52
C ALA A 607 -0.36 -34.60 -34.11
N HIS A 608 -1.11 -34.52 -33.03
CA HIS A 608 -2.12 -35.48 -32.67
C HIS A 608 -3.54 -34.89 -32.82
N THR A 609 -4.40 -35.66 -33.45
CA THR A 609 -5.80 -35.34 -33.77
C THR A 609 -6.67 -35.26 -32.53
N PHE A 610 -7.48 -34.22 -32.42
CA PHE A 610 -8.58 -34.12 -31.45
C PHE A 610 -9.77 -35.01 -31.90
N PHE A 611 -10.42 -35.58 -30.89
CA PHE A 611 -11.61 -36.39 -31.09
C PHE A 611 -12.79 -35.53 -31.58
N ALA A 612 -13.22 -35.76 -32.80
CA ALA A 612 -14.51 -35.28 -33.26
C ALA A 612 -15.63 -36.10 -32.58
N GLY A 613 -16.39 -35.40 -31.79
CA GLY A 613 -17.74 -35.67 -31.33
C GLY A 613 -18.23 -37.11 -31.21
N GLN A 614 -18.09 -37.70 -30.02
CA GLN A 614 -19.16 -38.59 -29.55
C GLN A 614 -20.22 -37.76 -28.83
N PRO A 615 -21.52 -38.08 -28.95
CA PRO A 615 -22.56 -37.34 -28.22
C PRO A 615 -22.33 -37.42 -26.70
N PRO A 616 -22.68 -36.37 -25.95
CA PRO A 616 -22.48 -36.38 -24.51
C PRO A 616 -23.27 -37.50 -23.86
N ALA A 617 -22.61 -38.25 -23.00
CA ALA A 617 -23.30 -39.26 -22.21
C ALA A 617 -23.93 -38.52 -20.99
N PHE A 618 -25.25 -38.67 -20.83
CA PHE A 618 -25.84 -38.53 -19.51
C PHE A 618 -25.25 -39.61 -18.62
N VAL A 619 -24.86 -39.22 -17.39
CA VAL A 619 -24.45 -40.24 -16.40
C VAL A 619 -25.61 -41.19 -16.10
N SER A 620 -25.29 -42.39 -15.66
CA SER A 620 -26.31 -43.36 -15.25
C SER A 620 -27.17 -42.84 -14.09
N ASP A 621 -28.39 -43.33 -13.92
CA ASP A 621 -29.31 -42.88 -12.87
C ASP A 621 -28.72 -43.02 -11.44
N ASP A 622 -27.73 -43.89 -11.25
CA ASP A 622 -27.04 -44.12 -9.97
C ASP A 622 -25.83 -43.21 -9.75
N GLU A 623 -25.33 -42.51 -10.78
CA GLU A 623 -24.20 -41.64 -10.75
C GLU A 623 -24.62 -40.16 -10.74
N SER A 624 -23.82 -39.29 -10.19
CA SER A 624 -24.05 -37.84 -10.19
C SER A 624 -22.80 -37.03 -10.54
N VAL A 625 -22.97 -35.98 -11.35
CA VAL A 625 -21.94 -35.03 -11.66
C VAL A 625 -21.95 -33.96 -10.54
N ARG A 626 -20.86 -33.87 -9.74
CA ARG A 626 -20.73 -32.92 -8.64
C ARG A 626 -19.76 -31.79 -8.93
N THR A 627 -19.56 -31.50 -10.19
CA THR A 627 -18.88 -30.30 -10.68
C THR A 627 -19.81 -29.54 -11.60
N ALA A 628 -19.72 -28.24 -11.67
CA ALA A 628 -20.62 -27.47 -12.49
C ALA A 628 -19.98 -26.21 -13.07
N LEU A 629 -20.32 -25.91 -14.31
CA LEU A 629 -20.08 -24.63 -14.94
C LEU A 629 -21.27 -23.72 -14.61
N CYS A 630 -20.96 -22.44 -14.27
CA CYS A 630 -22.01 -21.48 -13.97
C CYS A 630 -21.92 -20.28 -14.89
N VAL A 631 -23.07 -19.66 -15.17
CA VAL A 631 -23.17 -18.41 -15.92
C VAL A 631 -24.06 -17.45 -15.10
N GLU A 632 -23.45 -16.36 -14.66
CA GLU A 632 -24.07 -15.36 -13.78
C GLU A 632 -24.01 -13.98 -14.45
N PRO A 633 -25.17 -13.32 -14.72
CA PRO A 633 -25.18 -11.92 -15.06
C PRO A 633 -24.94 -11.09 -13.79
N ARG A 634 -23.79 -10.44 -13.68
CA ARG A 634 -23.42 -9.60 -12.53
C ARG A 634 -22.75 -8.33 -13.04
N ASP A 635 -23.20 -7.18 -12.54
CA ASP A 635 -22.67 -5.86 -12.87
C ASP A 635 -22.61 -5.56 -14.39
N GLY A 636 -23.62 -6.02 -15.14
CA GLY A 636 -23.70 -5.86 -16.60
C GLY A 636 -22.77 -6.76 -17.42
N VAL A 637 -22.10 -7.72 -16.79
CA VAL A 637 -21.15 -8.67 -17.40
C VAL A 637 -21.64 -10.11 -17.25
N ALA A 638 -21.39 -10.95 -18.24
CA ALA A 638 -21.59 -12.39 -18.14
C ALA A 638 -20.38 -13.05 -17.47
N HIS A 639 -20.51 -13.45 -16.22
CA HIS A 639 -19.48 -14.18 -15.50
C HIS A 639 -19.61 -15.69 -15.77
N VAL A 640 -18.53 -16.32 -16.23
CA VAL A 640 -18.48 -17.75 -16.54
C VAL A 640 -17.54 -18.42 -15.55
N PHE A 641 -18.13 -19.18 -14.63
CA PHE A 641 -17.39 -19.92 -13.62
C PHE A 641 -17.00 -21.30 -14.12
N LEU A 642 -15.70 -21.54 -14.23
CA LEU A 642 -15.14 -22.81 -14.68
C LEU A 642 -14.99 -23.79 -13.51
N PRO A 643 -15.52 -25.04 -13.62
CA PRO A 643 -15.31 -26.07 -12.61
C PRO A 643 -13.88 -26.59 -12.63
N PRO A 644 -13.44 -27.30 -11.57
CA PRO A 644 -12.19 -28.02 -11.60
C PRO A 644 -12.22 -29.11 -12.70
N VAL A 645 -11.13 -29.21 -13.44
CA VAL A 645 -10.97 -30.20 -14.52
C VAL A 645 -9.73 -31.04 -14.29
N PRO A 646 -9.71 -32.31 -14.74
CA PRO A 646 -8.62 -33.24 -14.45
C PRO A 646 -7.28 -32.87 -15.07
N THR A 647 -7.27 -32.24 -16.24
CA THR A 647 -6.04 -31.95 -17.00
C THR A 647 -6.04 -30.54 -17.58
N ALA A 648 -4.86 -30.01 -17.89
CA ALA A 648 -4.72 -28.75 -18.61
C ALA A 648 -5.36 -28.83 -20.02
N ASP A 649 -5.27 -29.95 -20.70
CA ASP A 649 -5.93 -30.12 -21.99
C ASP A 649 -7.46 -29.99 -21.88
N ASN A 650 -8.06 -30.53 -20.82
CA ASN A 650 -9.50 -30.35 -20.58
C ASN A 650 -9.85 -28.88 -20.27
N PHE A 651 -8.97 -28.17 -19.59
CA PHE A 651 -9.16 -26.74 -19.35
C PHE A 651 -9.15 -25.95 -20.66
N LEU A 652 -8.19 -26.24 -21.57
CA LEU A 652 -8.14 -25.56 -22.85
C LEU A 652 -9.37 -25.86 -23.72
N ILE A 653 -9.85 -27.11 -23.74
CA ILE A 653 -11.07 -27.49 -24.47
C ILE A 653 -12.28 -26.72 -23.90
N LEU A 654 -12.37 -26.60 -22.57
CA LEU A 654 -13.47 -25.86 -21.93
C LEU A 654 -13.40 -24.38 -22.26
N LEU A 655 -12.20 -23.80 -22.20
CA LEU A 655 -11.99 -22.38 -22.49
C LEU A 655 -12.31 -22.06 -23.97
N ASP A 656 -11.90 -22.93 -24.90
CA ASP A 656 -12.22 -22.81 -26.33
C ASP A 656 -13.75 -22.88 -26.57
N ALA A 657 -14.47 -23.74 -25.85
CA ALA A 657 -15.93 -23.82 -25.93
C ALA A 657 -16.60 -22.53 -25.42
N VAL A 658 -16.06 -21.94 -24.35
CA VAL A 658 -16.56 -20.66 -23.79
C VAL A 658 -16.31 -19.50 -24.77
N GLU A 659 -15.12 -19.41 -25.37
CA GLU A 659 -14.80 -18.38 -26.36
C GLU A 659 -15.68 -18.52 -27.62
N THR A 660 -15.87 -19.75 -28.08
CA THR A 660 -16.75 -20.05 -29.21
C THR A 660 -18.20 -19.60 -28.94
N ALA A 661 -18.67 -19.87 -27.74
CA ALA A 661 -20.02 -19.44 -27.33
C ALA A 661 -20.14 -17.94 -27.18
N ALA A 662 -19.15 -17.27 -26.57
CA ALA A 662 -19.09 -15.83 -26.41
C ALA A 662 -19.17 -15.10 -27.76
N ARG A 663 -18.41 -15.59 -28.72
CA ARG A 663 -18.39 -15.08 -30.09
C ARG A 663 -19.72 -15.33 -30.82
N ALA A 664 -20.28 -16.56 -30.75
CA ALA A 664 -21.54 -16.90 -31.42
C ALA A 664 -22.76 -16.16 -30.86
N ALA A 665 -22.74 -15.87 -29.56
CA ALA A 665 -23.79 -15.11 -28.86
C ALA A 665 -23.59 -13.60 -28.90
N GLU A 666 -22.40 -13.12 -29.32
CA GLU A 666 -21.98 -11.71 -29.24
C GLU A 666 -22.06 -11.17 -27.81
N VAL A 667 -21.57 -11.95 -26.82
CA VAL A 667 -21.61 -11.61 -25.40
C VAL A 667 -20.18 -11.65 -24.84
N PRO A 668 -19.61 -10.50 -24.42
CA PRO A 668 -18.35 -10.50 -23.69
C PRO A 668 -18.49 -11.21 -22.33
N VAL A 669 -17.47 -11.99 -21.96
CA VAL A 669 -17.52 -12.79 -20.75
C VAL A 669 -16.31 -12.50 -19.85
N ARG A 670 -16.49 -12.68 -18.55
CA ARG A 670 -15.43 -12.70 -17.55
C ARG A 670 -15.26 -14.12 -17.04
N ILE A 671 -14.03 -14.61 -17.07
CA ILE A 671 -13.72 -15.98 -16.68
C ILE A 671 -13.42 -16.04 -15.19
N GLU A 672 -14.13 -16.90 -14.47
CA GLU A 672 -13.99 -17.13 -13.03
C GLU A 672 -13.80 -18.62 -12.72
N GLY A 673 -13.40 -18.94 -11.49
CA GLY A 673 -13.44 -20.30 -10.96
C GLY A 673 -12.09 -20.96 -10.76
N TYR A 674 -12.00 -22.24 -11.11
CA TYR A 674 -10.82 -23.06 -10.81
C TYR A 674 -9.78 -22.97 -11.94
N PRO A 675 -8.48 -22.82 -11.58
CA PRO A 675 -7.40 -22.83 -12.54
C PRO A 675 -7.17 -24.25 -13.11
N PRO A 676 -6.45 -24.39 -14.24
CA PRO A 676 -6.01 -25.68 -14.69
C PRO A 676 -5.07 -26.34 -13.67
N PRO A 677 -4.97 -27.67 -13.67
CA PRO A 677 -3.88 -28.34 -12.97
C PRO A 677 -2.52 -27.81 -13.45
N SER A 678 -1.51 -27.86 -12.54
CA SER A 678 -0.15 -27.46 -12.88
C SER A 678 0.38 -28.22 -14.10
N ASP A 679 0.79 -27.49 -15.13
CA ASP A 679 1.28 -28.06 -16.38
C ASP A 679 2.46 -27.24 -16.91
N PRO A 680 3.62 -27.89 -17.23
CA PRO A 680 4.81 -27.19 -17.71
C PRO A 680 4.62 -26.51 -19.07
N ARG A 681 3.59 -26.86 -19.83
CA ARG A 681 3.24 -26.25 -21.13
C ARG A 681 2.53 -24.91 -20.97
N LEU A 682 2.03 -24.59 -19.76
CA LEU A 682 1.41 -23.32 -19.42
C LEU A 682 2.39 -22.40 -18.68
N GLY A 683 2.35 -21.12 -18.98
CA GLY A 683 2.90 -20.06 -18.19
C GLY A 683 1.81 -19.47 -17.30
N ALA A 684 2.19 -19.02 -16.12
CA ALA A 684 1.26 -18.41 -15.17
C ALA A 684 1.93 -17.27 -14.40
N CYS A 685 1.15 -16.23 -14.11
CA CYS A 685 1.49 -15.11 -13.25
C CYS A 685 0.24 -14.72 -12.46
N MET A 686 0.38 -14.29 -11.22
CA MET A 686 -0.78 -13.93 -10.42
C MET A 686 -0.59 -12.53 -9.84
N VAL A 687 -1.66 -11.73 -9.88
CA VAL A 687 -1.75 -10.45 -9.16
C VAL A 687 -2.68 -10.66 -7.97
N THR A 688 -2.18 -10.37 -6.78
CA THR A 688 -2.88 -10.61 -5.52
C THR A 688 -2.86 -9.36 -4.62
N PRO A 689 -3.93 -9.08 -3.88
CA PRO A 689 -3.96 -7.98 -2.91
C PRO A 689 -3.37 -8.46 -1.58
N ASP A 690 -2.53 -7.61 -1.00
CA ASP A 690 -2.04 -7.75 0.37
C ASP A 690 -2.21 -6.43 1.12
N PRO A 691 -2.19 -6.41 2.47
CA PRO A 691 -2.31 -5.17 3.21
C PRO A 691 -1.32 -4.10 2.72
N GLY A 692 -1.85 -2.97 2.24
CA GLY A 692 -1.06 -1.85 1.75
C GLY A 692 -0.39 -2.01 0.38
N VAL A 693 -0.45 -3.18 -0.28
CA VAL A 693 0.24 -3.45 -1.56
C VAL A 693 -0.55 -4.33 -2.51
N LEU A 694 -0.14 -4.31 -3.78
CA LEU A 694 -0.38 -5.39 -4.75
C LEU A 694 0.90 -6.22 -4.88
N GLU A 695 0.76 -7.52 -4.90
CA GLU A 695 1.82 -8.50 -5.09
C GLU A 695 1.68 -9.19 -6.43
N VAL A 696 2.78 -9.40 -7.14
CA VAL A 696 2.81 -10.18 -8.37
C VAL A 696 3.62 -11.44 -8.15
N ASN A 697 2.97 -12.59 -8.19
CA ASN A 697 3.64 -13.88 -8.14
C ASN A 697 4.18 -14.23 -9.52
N LEU A 698 5.47 -14.03 -9.72
CA LEU A 698 6.15 -14.20 -11.00
C LEU A 698 6.34 -15.67 -11.38
N PRO A 699 6.33 -16.01 -12.68
CA PRO A 699 6.76 -17.31 -13.14
C PRO A 699 8.23 -17.53 -12.81
N VAL A 700 8.61 -18.78 -12.53
CA VAL A 700 10.01 -19.15 -12.31
C VAL A 700 10.77 -19.25 -13.62
N THR A 701 12.02 -18.80 -13.61
CA THR A 701 13.00 -18.91 -14.70
C THR A 701 14.24 -19.64 -14.22
N ASP A 702 14.95 -20.30 -15.09
CA ASP A 702 16.21 -21.00 -14.80
C ASP A 702 17.45 -20.30 -15.41
N ARG A 703 17.25 -19.05 -15.87
CA ARG A 703 18.33 -18.18 -16.41
C ARG A 703 18.24 -16.80 -15.82
N PHE A 704 19.37 -16.27 -15.45
CA PHE A 704 19.46 -14.94 -14.83
C PHE A 704 18.99 -13.82 -15.77
N ASP A 705 19.37 -13.84 -17.05
CA ASP A 705 18.93 -12.82 -18.01
C ASP A 705 17.40 -12.83 -18.19
N ASP A 706 16.76 -14.01 -18.19
CA ASP A 706 15.31 -14.13 -18.30
C ASP A 706 14.61 -13.56 -17.04
N TYR A 707 15.20 -13.80 -15.85
CA TYR A 707 14.70 -13.21 -14.60
C TYR A 707 14.79 -11.69 -14.61
N VAL A 708 15.92 -11.13 -15.03
CA VAL A 708 16.11 -9.66 -15.12
C VAL A 708 15.09 -9.06 -16.08
N ALA A 709 14.93 -9.62 -17.27
CA ALA A 709 13.97 -9.13 -18.25
C ALA A 709 12.51 -9.24 -17.76
N LEU A 710 12.18 -10.32 -17.03
CA LEU A 710 10.86 -10.49 -16.41
C LEU A 710 10.60 -9.40 -15.36
N MET A 711 11.58 -9.10 -14.50
CA MET A 711 11.49 -8.03 -13.51
C MET A 711 11.34 -6.65 -14.16
N GLU A 712 12.15 -6.34 -15.18
CA GLU A 712 12.05 -5.07 -15.91
C GLU A 712 10.66 -4.91 -16.54
N THR A 713 10.16 -5.95 -17.22
CA THR A 713 8.82 -5.95 -17.83
C THR A 713 7.73 -5.74 -16.78
N THR A 714 7.85 -6.38 -15.62
CA THR A 714 6.87 -6.26 -14.53
C THR A 714 6.87 -4.85 -13.93
N HIS A 715 8.06 -4.25 -13.75
CA HIS A 715 8.16 -2.86 -13.28
C HIS A 715 7.57 -1.86 -14.29
N GLU A 716 7.80 -2.05 -15.58
CA GLU A 716 7.19 -1.21 -16.61
C GLU A 716 5.65 -1.32 -16.60
N ALA A 717 5.12 -2.54 -16.51
CA ALA A 717 3.68 -2.76 -16.40
C ALA A 717 3.08 -2.08 -15.16
N ALA A 718 3.75 -2.20 -14.01
CA ALA A 718 3.33 -1.56 -12.77
C ALA A 718 3.33 -0.02 -12.88
N LEU A 719 4.36 0.58 -13.47
CA LEU A 719 4.42 2.03 -13.70
C LEU A 719 3.28 2.53 -14.60
N HIS A 720 2.96 1.81 -15.69
CA HIS A 720 1.84 2.14 -16.57
C HIS A 720 0.47 2.00 -15.88
N SER A 721 0.39 1.12 -14.87
CA SER A 721 -0.80 0.96 -14.05
C SER A 721 -0.90 1.95 -12.88
N GLY A 722 -0.03 2.97 -12.82
CA GLY A 722 -0.03 3.97 -11.75
C GLY A 722 0.51 3.45 -10.42
N LEU A 723 1.29 2.36 -10.44
CA LEU A 723 1.90 1.74 -9.29
C LEU A 723 3.37 2.14 -9.14
N THR A 724 3.91 2.04 -7.93
CA THR A 724 5.31 2.36 -7.60
C THR A 724 5.82 1.43 -6.50
N THR A 725 7.13 1.28 -6.39
CA THR A 725 7.78 0.54 -5.31
C THR A 725 8.06 1.38 -4.07
N GLU A 726 7.75 2.66 -4.14
CA GLU A 726 8.06 3.64 -3.11
C GLU A 726 6.80 4.35 -2.66
N LYS A 727 6.70 4.65 -1.39
CA LYS A 727 5.68 5.53 -0.83
C LYS A 727 6.29 6.55 0.12
N PHE A 728 5.62 7.68 0.27
CA PHE A 728 5.99 8.67 1.26
C PHE A 728 5.21 8.41 2.54
N GLN A 729 5.92 8.41 3.66
CA GLN A 729 5.29 8.42 4.97
C GLN A 729 4.73 9.80 5.28
N LEU A 730 3.91 9.89 6.34
CA LEU A 730 3.36 11.17 6.81
C LEU A 730 4.43 12.19 7.18
N ASP A 731 5.65 11.73 7.48
CA ASP A 731 6.81 12.57 7.77
C ASP A 731 7.65 12.93 6.51
N GLY A 732 7.13 12.65 5.31
CA GLY A 732 7.81 12.91 4.05
C GLY A 732 8.98 11.98 3.73
N ARG A 733 9.29 10.98 4.57
CA ARG A 733 10.31 9.99 4.26
C ARG A 733 9.84 9.06 3.16
N MET A 734 10.71 8.84 2.19
CA MET A 734 10.51 7.79 1.22
C MET A 734 10.78 6.43 1.86
N ALA A 735 9.83 5.52 1.70
CA ALA A 735 9.90 4.15 2.15
C ALA A 735 9.67 3.21 0.98
N GLY A 736 9.97 1.93 1.14
CA GLY A 736 9.54 0.90 0.19
C GLY A 736 8.01 0.74 0.19
N SER A 737 7.51 -0.13 -0.67
CA SER A 737 6.06 -0.42 -0.80
C SER A 737 5.40 -0.83 0.53
N GLY A 738 6.16 -1.34 1.49
CA GLY A 738 5.68 -1.87 2.76
C GLY A 738 5.43 -3.39 2.72
N GLY A 739 5.39 -4.00 1.55
CA GLY A 739 5.36 -5.45 1.37
C GLY A 739 6.75 -6.07 1.24
N GLY A 740 6.82 -7.40 1.30
CA GLY A 740 8.07 -8.13 1.07
C GLY A 740 8.37 -8.30 -0.41
N HIS A 741 9.56 -7.93 -0.85
CA HIS A 741 10.08 -8.30 -2.15
C HIS A 741 10.75 -9.67 -2.06
N HIS A 742 9.96 -10.74 -2.05
CA HIS A 742 10.50 -12.08 -1.90
C HIS A 742 11.18 -12.55 -3.18
N LEU A 743 12.40 -13.05 -3.05
CA LEU A 743 13.08 -13.82 -4.09
C LEU A 743 12.92 -15.30 -3.75
N THR A 744 12.28 -16.05 -4.65
CA THR A 744 12.08 -17.49 -4.49
C THR A 744 13.14 -18.25 -5.28
N LEU A 745 13.78 -19.20 -4.63
CA LEU A 745 14.80 -20.06 -5.23
C LEU A 745 14.36 -21.53 -5.12
N GLY A 746 14.55 -22.30 -6.18
CA GLY A 746 14.12 -23.70 -6.19
C GLY A 746 14.73 -24.50 -7.33
N GLY A 747 14.00 -25.48 -7.80
CA GLY A 747 14.30 -26.27 -8.98
C GLY A 747 13.13 -26.36 -9.94
N PRO A 748 13.33 -26.79 -11.19
CA PRO A 748 12.26 -26.90 -12.19
C PRO A 748 11.11 -27.81 -11.74
N THR A 749 11.44 -28.81 -10.92
CA THR A 749 10.49 -29.69 -10.23
C THR A 749 10.94 -29.88 -8.79
N THR A 750 10.07 -30.39 -7.93
CA THR A 750 10.40 -30.71 -6.54
C THR A 750 11.62 -31.64 -6.44
N LEU A 751 11.66 -32.68 -7.29
CA LEU A 751 12.74 -33.66 -7.32
C LEU A 751 14.07 -33.10 -7.84
N GLU A 752 14.01 -32.04 -8.64
CA GLU A 752 15.22 -31.40 -9.20
C GLU A 752 15.68 -30.20 -8.35
N SER A 753 14.97 -29.88 -7.26
CA SER A 753 15.36 -28.78 -6.38
C SER A 753 16.76 -29.03 -5.79
N PRO A 754 17.74 -28.14 -5.99
CA PRO A 754 19.08 -28.29 -5.42
C PRO A 754 19.05 -28.43 -3.90
N PHE A 755 18.12 -27.73 -3.23
CA PHE A 755 17.99 -27.71 -1.78
C PHE A 755 17.41 -29.01 -1.20
N LEU A 756 16.58 -29.73 -1.96
CA LEU A 756 16.07 -31.05 -1.55
C LEU A 756 17.05 -32.18 -1.89
N ARG A 757 17.79 -32.03 -2.96
CA ARG A 757 18.82 -33.01 -3.35
C ARG A 757 20.05 -32.95 -2.44
N ASP A 758 20.40 -31.75 -1.96
CA ASP A 758 21.47 -31.48 -1.02
C ASP A 758 21.05 -30.46 0.05
N PRO A 759 20.45 -30.90 1.17
CA PRO A 759 20.05 -30.01 2.26
C PRO A 759 21.21 -29.21 2.87
N SER A 760 22.46 -29.63 2.69
CA SER A 760 23.63 -28.91 3.19
C SER A 760 23.82 -27.59 2.44
N LEU A 761 23.36 -27.50 1.20
CA LEU A 761 23.34 -26.27 0.41
C LEU A 761 22.43 -25.22 1.06
N LEU A 762 21.22 -25.62 1.50
CA LEU A 762 20.31 -24.72 2.21
C LEU A 762 20.93 -24.23 3.53
N ALA A 763 21.52 -25.14 4.31
CA ALA A 763 22.21 -24.78 5.55
C ALA A 763 23.38 -23.82 5.31
N GLY A 764 24.13 -24.03 4.21
CA GLY A 764 25.21 -23.12 3.79
C GLY A 764 24.69 -21.74 3.40
N PHE A 765 23.58 -21.67 2.69
CA PHE A 765 22.92 -20.43 2.28
C PHE A 765 22.43 -19.61 3.50
N LEU A 766 21.77 -20.27 4.44
CA LEU A 766 21.31 -19.65 5.69
C LEU A 766 22.47 -19.09 6.51
N ARG A 767 23.55 -19.85 6.68
CA ARG A 767 24.77 -19.38 7.37
C ARG A 767 25.39 -18.18 6.67
N PHE A 768 25.44 -18.20 5.33
CA PHE A 768 25.97 -17.08 4.55
C PHE A 768 25.17 -15.82 4.80
N LEU A 769 23.82 -15.88 4.70
CA LEU A 769 22.94 -14.73 4.96
C LEU A 769 23.05 -14.24 6.40
N GLN A 770 23.12 -15.14 7.39
CA GLN A 770 23.30 -14.77 8.80
C GLN A 770 24.63 -14.07 9.07
N ASN A 771 25.71 -14.47 8.38
CA ASN A 771 27.02 -13.83 8.49
C ASN A 771 27.15 -12.52 7.70
N HIS A 772 26.20 -12.24 6.82
CA HIS A 772 26.17 -11.04 5.97
C HIS A 772 24.80 -10.33 6.10
N PRO A 773 24.45 -9.82 7.30
CA PRO A 773 23.12 -9.22 7.52
C PRO A 773 22.82 -8.03 6.60
N SER A 774 23.85 -7.32 6.11
CA SER A 774 23.69 -6.24 5.16
C SER A 774 23.02 -6.67 3.84
N LEU A 775 23.15 -7.93 3.42
CA LEU A 775 22.47 -8.45 2.23
C LEU A 775 20.96 -8.60 2.45
N SER A 776 20.53 -8.85 3.69
CA SER A 776 19.11 -8.93 4.04
C SER A 776 18.51 -7.55 4.29
N TYR A 777 19.26 -6.62 4.86
CA TYR A 777 18.74 -5.34 5.37
C TYR A 777 19.01 -4.13 4.48
N LEU A 778 19.96 -4.21 3.55
CA LEU A 778 20.35 -3.08 2.71
C LEU A 778 19.19 -2.62 1.80
N PHE A 779 18.35 -3.55 1.36
CA PHE A 779 17.24 -3.32 0.44
C PHE A 779 15.86 -3.59 1.04
N THR A 780 15.77 -3.97 2.31
CA THR A 780 14.48 -4.05 3.01
C THR A 780 14.00 -2.64 3.35
N GLY A 781 12.70 -2.39 3.21
CA GLY A 781 12.13 -1.07 3.39
C GLY A 781 12.33 -0.47 4.78
N LEU A 782 11.25 -0.15 5.48
CA LEU A 782 11.24 0.66 6.70
C LEU A 782 11.85 0.03 7.94
N PHE A 783 11.82 -1.30 8.05
CA PHE A 783 12.12 -1.96 9.32
C PHE A 783 13.28 -2.92 9.18
N VAL A 784 14.30 -2.68 9.99
CA VAL A 784 15.37 -3.62 10.26
C VAL A 784 15.10 -4.18 11.66
N GLY A 785 14.72 -5.45 11.75
CA GLY A 785 14.42 -6.07 13.03
C GLY A 785 13.33 -7.16 12.96
N PRO A 786 12.83 -7.64 14.09
CA PRO A 786 11.87 -8.74 14.16
C PRO A 786 10.45 -8.28 13.72
N THR A 787 10.28 -8.06 12.44
CA THR A 787 8.97 -7.84 11.81
C THR A 787 8.62 -9.03 10.94
N SER A 788 7.38 -9.10 10.43
CA SER A 788 7.00 -10.13 9.45
C SER A 788 7.84 -10.07 8.16
N GLN A 789 8.51 -8.96 7.91
CA GLN A 789 9.35 -8.71 6.74
C GLN A 789 10.86 -8.88 7.02
N ALA A 790 11.26 -9.08 8.27
CA ALA A 790 12.63 -9.34 8.64
C ALA A 790 12.94 -10.85 8.62
N PRO A 791 14.21 -11.26 8.40
CA PRO A 791 14.59 -12.64 8.57
C PRO A 791 14.21 -13.14 9.99
N ARG A 792 13.47 -14.23 10.05
CA ARG A 792 13.11 -14.90 11.29
C ARG A 792 14.06 -16.04 11.57
N VAL A 793 14.25 -16.34 12.84
CA VAL A 793 15.11 -17.43 13.30
C VAL A 793 14.29 -18.70 13.55
N ASP A 794 12.97 -18.57 13.61
CA ASP A 794 11.99 -19.63 13.85
C ASP A 794 11.60 -20.40 12.58
#